data_6e4d12f2fa2acc1279533a7287cd299c
#
_entry.id   6e4d12f2fa2acc1279533a7287cd299c
#
_cell.length_a   1.000
_cell.length_b   1.000
_cell.length_c   1.000
_cell.angle_alpha   90.00
_cell.angle_beta   90.00
_cell.angle_gamma   90.00
#
_symmetry.space_group_name_H-M   'P 1'
#
loop_
_entity.id
_entity.type
_entity.pdbx_description
1 polymer ?
#
loop_
_entity_poly.entity_id
_entity_poly.type
_entity_poly.pdbx_seq_one_letter_code
_entity_poly.pdbx_strand_id
1 'polypeptide(L)'
;MLLIGLLSTVKVNAQREQRWEDCYAELIAMEGESEEDIPDYDLLCDIANHPININQATKEDLEQLPFLSDQQIEDIMEYLFRYHSMQSLGELHMIPSLGYTYARLLSYFIYIGKPNETHHLSWQKIMRYGRHKIVTAMNIPTYSRRGFKENQYLGGPIKHWLRYTFNYVHQLEIGFTGANDAGEPFFKGRNSLGYDYNSLYLMLRNQGWLKALAIGKYRVRLGMGLVMNCDYGFGKQMLIASLDRSSATIRPHTSRAEANYLQGVAATFKLNSHLEATTFLSYRQIDGTLCHDSLGAISAISSSGAHRTTTEMAHKHNTNQFVAGGHLHYFRNGFHVGITALYTALNRELHPDTTLLYKRWAAMGKRFFNAGIDYGYIGSRLCVSGELATDAHLALATIHKLTYRVANPLQLVAIQRFYAYKYNGLFARSFADAGAVKDESGLYLGVNWNINRAFSLLAYGDFAYFAWPKYGQSIAGTHALDGFLLLHYQQKQLQCAAQYRIRHRQRDDETKSMLIARNEHRGRLKVDYSPGSWHLRTQADFTYAMQQTRSFGYMLAQSIQRDYKSIIISGTLGYFHTQDYNSRVCTYERGMLYDFSFPNFFGHGIRYSFMARTMLNSHLTLLIKAATTDYFNRNTIGSGWQKIAHSAQTDIQLQAIVKL
;
A
#
# COMPACT_ATOMS: atom_id res chain seq x y z
N MET A 1 -28.35 18.26 -34.91
CA MET A 1 -29.24 17.17 -34.47
C MET A 1 -28.70 15.76 -34.70
N LEU A 2 -27.39 15.60 -34.96
CA LEU A 2 -26.73 14.30 -35.24
C LEU A 2 -25.76 13.85 -34.15
N LEU A 3 -25.66 14.56 -33.01
CA LEU A 3 -24.74 14.24 -31.88
C LEU A 3 -25.44 13.57 -30.68
N ILE A 4 -26.78 13.36 -30.76
CA ILE A 4 -27.57 12.81 -29.64
C ILE A 4 -27.81 11.29 -29.77
N GLY A 5 -27.51 10.68 -30.92
CA GLY A 5 -27.88 9.30 -31.22
C GLY A 5 -26.88 8.20 -30.78
N LEU A 6 -25.68 8.55 -30.32
CA LEU A 6 -24.59 7.56 -30.01
C LEU A 6 -24.38 7.28 -28.51
N LEU A 7 -25.26 7.80 -27.65
CA LEU A 7 -25.07 7.74 -26.18
C LEU A 7 -25.89 6.66 -25.46
N SER A 8 -26.52 5.72 -26.15
CA SER A 8 -27.55 4.87 -25.53
C SER A 8 -27.14 3.44 -25.13
N THR A 9 -25.89 3.01 -25.29
CA THR A 9 -25.52 1.60 -25.02
C THR A 9 -24.36 1.36 -24.03
N VAL A 10 -23.82 2.41 -23.37
CA VAL A 10 -22.79 2.23 -22.33
C VAL A 10 -23.41 2.37 -20.95
N LYS A 11 -24.27 1.41 -20.59
CA LYS A 11 -24.73 1.26 -19.20
C LYS A 11 -23.92 0.16 -18.55
N VAL A 12 -23.44 0.43 -17.34
CA VAL A 12 -23.13 -0.48 -16.22
C VAL A 12 -21.71 -0.44 -15.62
N ASN A 13 -20.64 -0.18 -16.35
CA ASN A 13 -19.30 -0.31 -15.73
C ASN A 13 -18.77 0.93 -14.99
N ALA A 14 -19.23 2.14 -15.31
CA ALA A 14 -18.72 3.37 -14.68
C ALA A 14 -19.10 3.56 -13.21
N GLN A 15 -20.22 2.99 -12.77
CA GLN A 15 -20.68 3.09 -11.38
C GLN A 15 -19.90 2.20 -10.39
N ARG A 16 -19.21 1.15 -10.86
CA ARG A 16 -18.47 0.22 -9.99
C ARG A 16 -17.07 0.71 -9.65
N GLU A 17 -16.40 1.42 -10.54
CA GLU A 17 -14.93 1.68 -10.44
C GLU A 17 -14.50 2.61 -9.30
N GLN A 18 -15.38 3.43 -8.70
CA GLN A 18 -14.95 4.46 -7.72
C GLN A 18 -15.42 4.23 -6.27
N ARG A 19 -16.09 3.14 -5.96
CA ARG A 19 -16.61 2.89 -4.60
C ARG A 19 -15.73 2.00 -3.74
N TRP A 20 -14.87 1.21 -4.34
CA TRP A 20 -13.98 0.33 -3.59
C TRP A 20 -12.94 1.10 -2.78
N GLU A 21 -12.47 2.24 -3.28
CA GLU A 21 -11.51 3.12 -2.61
C GLU A 21 -12.02 3.61 -1.26
N ASP A 22 -13.30 3.92 -1.17
CA ASP A 22 -13.91 4.34 0.10
C ASP A 22 -13.96 3.20 1.12
N CYS A 23 -14.26 1.97 0.68
CA CYS A 23 -14.24 0.78 1.54
C CYS A 23 -12.81 0.44 1.96
N TYR A 24 -11.87 0.55 1.04
CA TYR A 24 -10.45 0.34 1.29
C TYR A 24 -9.91 1.38 2.27
N ALA A 25 -10.25 2.66 2.09
CA ALA A 25 -9.86 3.74 2.99
C ALA A 25 -10.41 3.55 4.42
N GLU A 26 -11.57 2.90 4.61
CA GLU A 26 -12.06 2.56 5.94
C GLU A 26 -11.19 1.56 6.68
N LEU A 27 -10.69 0.56 5.97
CA LEU A 27 -9.85 -0.50 6.54
C LEU A 27 -8.45 0.00 6.92
N ILE A 28 -7.93 1.00 6.19
CA ILE A 28 -6.62 1.60 6.47
C ILE A 28 -6.71 2.95 7.17
N ALA A 29 -7.91 3.44 7.47
CA ALA A 29 -8.13 4.73 8.12
C ALA A 29 -7.45 4.81 9.48
N MET A 30 -6.98 6.01 9.84
CA MET A 30 -6.22 6.34 11.06
C MET A 30 -4.80 5.76 11.17
N GLU A 31 -4.33 5.02 10.17
CA GLU A 31 -2.94 4.56 10.14
C GLU A 31 -2.02 5.49 9.35
N GLY A 32 -2.61 6.30 8.44
CA GLY A 32 -1.89 7.15 7.51
C GLY A 32 -1.27 8.37 8.15
N GLU A 33 0.02 8.33 8.38
CA GLU A 33 0.88 9.51 8.57
C GLU A 33 1.83 9.74 7.39
N SER A 34 1.85 8.84 6.41
CA SER A 34 2.75 8.92 5.25
C SER A 34 2.00 9.34 3.99
N GLU A 35 2.55 10.31 3.30
CA GLU A 35 2.23 10.66 1.92
C GLU A 35 2.90 9.69 0.92
N GLU A 36 3.45 8.56 1.42
CA GLU A 36 4.18 7.59 0.61
C GLU A 36 3.22 6.82 -0.31
N ASP A 37 3.67 6.53 -1.52
CA ASP A 37 2.97 5.68 -2.48
C ASP A 37 2.65 4.32 -1.84
N ILE A 38 1.37 3.93 -1.91
CA ILE A 38 0.89 2.65 -1.39
C ILE A 38 0.97 1.63 -2.53
N PRO A 39 1.96 0.73 -2.53
CA PRO A 39 2.21 -0.16 -3.67
C PRO A 39 1.03 -1.05 -4.05
N ASP A 40 0.24 -1.48 -3.05
CA ASP A 40 -0.93 -2.33 -3.27
C ASP A 40 -2.10 -1.58 -3.91
N TYR A 41 -2.16 -0.26 -3.76
CA TYR A 41 -3.23 0.55 -4.34
C TYR A 41 -3.21 0.52 -5.87
N ASP A 42 -2.04 0.63 -6.49
CA ASP A 42 -1.89 0.55 -7.94
C ASP A 42 -2.37 -0.80 -8.50
N LEU A 43 -2.02 -1.89 -7.81
CA LEU A 43 -2.49 -3.23 -8.16
C LEU A 43 -4.02 -3.34 -8.05
N LEU A 44 -4.60 -2.81 -6.97
CA LEU A 44 -6.05 -2.79 -6.81
C LEU A 44 -6.75 -1.96 -7.89
N CYS A 45 -6.18 -0.82 -8.27
CA CYS A 45 -6.68 -0.04 -9.41
C CYS A 45 -6.68 -0.85 -10.72
N ASP A 46 -5.65 -1.67 -10.95
CA ASP A 46 -5.57 -2.50 -12.17
C ASP A 46 -6.58 -3.64 -12.14
N ILE A 47 -6.72 -4.34 -11.01
CA ILE A 47 -7.70 -5.42 -10.86
C ILE A 47 -9.12 -4.86 -10.92
N ALA A 48 -9.42 -3.70 -10.31
CA ALA A 48 -10.73 -3.06 -10.40
C ALA A 48 -11.11 -2.68 -11.84
N ASN A 49 -10.12 -2.27 -12.65
CA ASN A 49 -10.33 -1.99 -14.08
C ASN A 49 -10.48 -3.25 -14.95
N HIS A 50 -9.93 -4.38 -14.49
CA HIS A 50 -9.98 -5.70 -15.14
C HIS A 50 -10.37 -6.75 -14.12
N PRO A 51 -11.65 -6.80 -13.68
CA PRO A 51 -12.07 -7.70 -12.62
C PRO A 51 -11.83 -9.17 -12.97
N ILE A 52 -11.61 -9.98 -11.94
CA ILE A 52 -11.35 -11.41 -12.05
C ILE A 52 -12.67 -12.15 -12.27
N ASN A 53 -12.74 -13.07 -13.23
CA ASN A 53 -13.88 -13.99 -13.35
C ASN A 53 -13.85 -14.98 -12.17
N ILE A 54 -14.75 -14.82 -11.21
CA ILE A 54 -14.74 -15.66 -9.99
C ILE A 54 -14.91 -17.15 -10.30
N ASN A 55 -15.69 -17.51 -11.33
CA ASN A 55 -15.95 -18.89 -11.72
C ASN A 55 -14.76 -19.58 -12.44
N GLN A 56 -13.72 -18.82 -12.75
CA GLN A 56 -12.47 -19.31 -13.35
C GLN A 56 -11.25 -18.98 -12.49
N ALA A 57 -11.46 -18.24 -11.42
CA ALA A 57 -10.39 -17.77 -10.57
C ALA A 57 -9.62 -18.93 -9.95
N THR A 58 -8.31 -18.85 -10.06
CA THR A 58 -7.39 -19.72 -9.34
C THR A 58 -7.10 -19.15 -7.95
N LYS A 59 -6.51 -19.96 -7.07
CA LYS A 59 -6.03 -19.46 -5.77
C LYS A 59 -5.08 -18.28 -5.97
N GLU A 60 -4.18 -18.36 -6.94
CA GLU A 60 -3.20 -17.35 -7.29
C GLU A 60 -3.82 -16.02 -7.77
N ASP A 61 -4.97 -16.10 -8.45
CA ASP A 61 -5.69 -14.89 -8.88
C ASP A 61 -6.28 -14.15 -7.68
N LEU A 62 -6.85 -14.88 -6.71
CA LEU A 62 -7.39 -14.31 -5.48
C LEU A 62 -6.29 -13.82 -4.52
N GLU A 63 -5.12 -14.46 -4.50
CA GLU A 63 -3.94 -14.02 -3.74
C GLU A 63 -3.40 -12.66 -4.19
N GLN A 64 -3.73 -12.18 -5.39
CA GLN A 64 -3.40 -10.83 -5.82
C GLN A 64 -4.15 -9.75 -5.01
N LEU A 65 -5.28 -10.09 -4.37
CA LEU A 65 -6.06 -9.17 -3.57
C LEU A 65 -5.49 -9.09 -2.13
N PRO A 66 -4.83 -7.99 -1.74
CA PRO A 66 -4.08 -7.91 -0.48
C PRO A 66 -4.96 -7.95 0.77
N PHE A 67 -6.25 -7.70 0.63
CA PHE A 67 -7.21 -7.69 1.73
C PHE A 67 -7.83 -9.06 2.05
N LEU A 68 -7.60 -10.09 1.23
CA LEU A 68 -8.08 -11.44 1.51
C LEU A 68 -7.03 -12.23 2.29
N SER A 69 -7.45 -12.97 3.31
CA SER A 69 -6.62 -13.96 4.00
C SER A 69 -6.66 -15.30 3.27
N ASP A 70 -5.66 -16.17 3.53
CA ASP A 70 -5.63 -17.51 2.97
C ASP A 70 -6.89 -18.30 3.31
N GLN A 71 -7.40 -18.17 4.54
CA GLN A 71 -8.66 -18.81 4.93
C GLN A 71 -9.85 -18.33 4.09
N GLN A 72 -9.94 -17.03 3.82
CA GLN A 72 -11.02 -16.49 2.98
C GLN A 72 -10.92 -17.00 1.54
N ILE A 73 -9.70 -17.09 1.02
CA ILE A 73 -9.44 -17.63 -0.32
C ILE A 73 -9.84 -19.12 -0.38
N GLU A 74 -9.42 -19.91 0.60
CA GLU A 74 -9.80 -21.34 0.65
C GLU A 74 -11.32 -21.53 0.80
N ASP A 75 -11.99 -20.74 1.62
CA ASP A 75 -13.46 -20.79 1.77
C ASP A 75 -14.17 -20.40 0.45
N ILE A 76 -13.63 -19.44 -0.32
CA ILE A 76 -14.15 -19.10 -1.67
C ILE A 76 -13.95 -20.29 -2.62
N MET A 77 -12.75 -20.86 -2.64
CA MET A 77 -12.45 -22.02 -3.51
C MET A 77 -13.28 -23.26 -3.13
N GLU A 78 -13.49 -23.52 -1.82
CA GLU A 78 -14.39 -24.57 -1.34
C GLU A 78 -15.83 -24.33 -1.80
N TYR A 79 -16.30 -23.07 -1.73
CA TYR A 79 -17.64 -22.71 -2.22
C TYR A 79 -17.79 -23.02 -3.70
N LEU A 80 -16.83 -22.60 -4.54
CA LEU A 80 -16.84 -22.85 -5.97
C LEU A 80 -16.74 -24.36 -6.29
N PHE A 81 -15.93 -25.10 -5.56
CA PHE A 81 -15.82 -26.56 -5.72
C PHE A 81 -17.15 -27.26 -5.38
N ARG A 82 -17.82 -26.86 -4.30
CA ARG A 82 -19.07 -27.47 -3.82
C ARG A 82 -20.27 -27.17 -4.70
N TYR A 83 -20.38 -25.93 -5.20
CA TYR A 83 -21.53 -25.44 -5.98
C TYR A 83 -21.25 -25.30 -7.48
N HIS A 84 -20.03 -25.62 -7.93
CA HIS A 84 -19.52 -25.58 -9.31
C HIS A 84 -19.43 -24.17 -9.92
N SER A 85 -20.30 -23.25 -9.58
CA SER A 85 -20.24 -21.86 -10.05
C SER A 85 -21.07 -20.94 -9.15
N MET A 86 -20.66 -19.70 -9.07
CA MET A 86 -21.41 -18.61 -8.44
C MET A 86 -22.31 -17.97 -9.51
N GLN A 87 -23.58 -17.74 -9.19
CA GLN A 87 -24.57 -17.15 -10.10
C GLN A 87 -24.83 -15.68 -9.82
N SER A 88 -24.62 -15.24 -8.58
CA SER A 88 -24.83 -13.85 -8.17
C SER A 88 -23.74 -13.37 -7.19
N LEU A 89 -23.37 -12.09 -7.25
CA LEU A 89 -22.46 -11.51 -6.27
C LEU A 89 -23.00 -11.53 -4.83
N GLY A 90 -24.31 -11.67 -4.68
CA GLY A 90 -24.97 -11.84 -3.37
C GLY A 90 -24.55 -13.12 -2.64
N GLU A 91 -24.10 -14.15 -3.36
CA GLU A 91 -23.62 -15.42 -2.79
C GLU A 91 -22.31 -15.26 -2.00
N LEU A 92 -21.55 -14.20 -2.22
CA LEU A 92 -20.38 -13.89 -1.38
C LEU A 92 -20.74 -13.75 0.10
N HIS A 93 -21.96 -13.33 0.41
CA HIS A 93 -22.45 -13.24 1.79
C HIS A 93 -22.77 -14.60 2.42
N MET A 94 -22.81 -15.67 1.62
CA MET A 94 -22.98 -17.05 2.10
C MET A 94 -21.65 -17.67 2.56
N ILE A 95 -20.53 -17.02 2.25
CA ILE A 95 -19.18 -17.43 2.69
C ILE A 95 -18.90 -16.80 4.06
N PRO A 96 -18.88 -17.60 5.15
CA PRO A 96 -18.89 -17.04 6.51
C PRO A 96 -17.66 -16.19 6.86
N SER A 97 -16.48 -16.53 6.30
CA SER A 97 -15.22 -15.83 6.60
C SER A 97 -15.11 -14.44 5.97
N LEU A 98 -15.88 -14.18 4.89
CA LEU A 98 -15.81 -12.89 4.22
C LEU A 98 -16.46 -11.76 5.05
N GLY A 99 -17.56 -12.06 5.75
CA GLY A 99 -18.36 -11.03 6.39
C GLY A 99 -18.85 -9.99 5.38
N TYR A 100 -19.54 -8.97 5.87
CA TYR A 100 -20.13 -7.98 4.98
C TYR A 100 -19.09 -7.08 4.30
N THR A 101 -18.12 -6.58 5.07
CA THR A 101 -17.13 -5.59 4.60
C THR A 101 -16.24 -6.17 3.49
N TYR A 102 -15.70 -7.38 3.70
CA TYR A 102 -14.83 -8.03 2.72
C TYR A 102 -15.60 -8.56 1.50
N ALA A 103 -16.82 -9.09 1.68
CA ALA A 103 -17.69 -9.50 0.57
C ALA A 103 -18.03 -8.30 -0.33
N ARG A 104 -18.36 -7.16 0.26
CA ARG A 104 -18.59 -5.90 -0.46
C ARG A 104 -17.33 -5.43 -1.17
N LEU A 105 -16.18 -5.38 -0.48
CA LEU A 105 -14.93 -4.96 -1.11
C LEU A 105 -14.57 -5.88 -2.29
N LEU A 106 -14.65 -7.20 -2.10
CA LEU A 106 -14.37 -8.19 -3.14
C LEU A 106 -15.27 -8.03 -4.37
N SER A 107 -16.55 -7.68 -4.18
CA SER A 107 -17.50 -7.51 -5.29
C SER A 107 -17.09 -6.48 -6.34
N TYR A 108 -16.18 -5.55 -6.02
CA TYR A 108 -15.65 -4.59 -6.97
C TYR A 108 -14.51 -5.14 -7.85
N PHE A 109 -13.88 -6.23 -7.42
CA PHE A 109 -12.69 -6.83 -8.07
C PHE A 109 -13.01 -8.12 -8.84
N ILE A 110 -14.25 -8.59 -8.78
CA ILE A 110 -14.69 -9.81 -9.45
C ILE A 110 -15.93 -9.57 -10.30
N TYR A 111 -16.12 -10.45 -11.28
CA TYR A 111 -17.37 -10.56 -12.01
C TYR A 111 -17.76 -12.04 -12.21
N ILE A 112 -19.03 -12.26 -12.52
CA ILE A 112 -19.55 -13.61 -12.79
C ILE A 112 -19.53 -13.84 -14.30
N GLY A 113 -18.60 -14.66 -14.73
CA GLY A 113 -18.48 -15.13 -16.11
C GLY A 113 -18.77 -16.61 -16.23
N LYS A 114 -18.80 -17.11 -17.47
CA LYS A 114 -19.01 -18.55 -17.73
C LYS A 114 -17.82 -19.35 -17.15
N PRO A 115 -18.05 -20.52 -16.53
CA PRO A 115 -16.98 -21.48 -16.24
C PRO A 115 -16.46 -22.05 -17.58
N ASN A 116 -15.18 -22.32 -17.69
CA ASN A 116 -14.53 -23.00 -18.81
C ASN A 116 -14.37 -22.24 -20.16
N GLU A 117 -13.50 -21.24 -20.14
CA GLU A 117 -12.75 -20.89 -21.36
C GLU A 117 -11.26 -21.09 -21.07
N THR A 118 -10.69 -22.23 -21.49
CA THR A 118 -9.23 -22.41 -21.43
C THR A 118 -8.58 -21.56 -22.49
N HIS A 119 -7.89 -20.50 -22.06
CA HIS A 119 -7.13 -19.65 -22.96
C HIS A 119 -5.69 -20.16 -23.05
N HIS A 120 -5.35 -20.84 -24.16
CA HIS A 120 -3.96 -21.11 -24.48
C HIS A 120 -3.30 -19.87 -25.09
N LEU A 121 -2.05 -19.57 -24.68
CA LEU A 121 -1.26 -18.53 -25.29
C LEU A 121 -1.04 -18.86 -26.78
N SER A 122 -1.58 -18.02 -27.66
CA SER A 122 -1.35 -18.05 -29.08
C SER A 122 -0.99 -16.64 -29.53
N TRP A 123 0.10 -16.49 -30.27
CA TRP A 123 0.55 -15.18 -30.75
C TRP A 123 -0.54 -14.42 -31.50
N GLN A 124 -1.31 -15.11 -32.34
CA GLN A 124 -2.43 -14.52 -33.06
C GLN A 124 -3.54 -14.02 -32.13
N LYS A 125 -3.86 -14.79 -31.06
CA LYS A 125 -4.86 -14.38 -30.06
C LYS A 125 -4.36 -13.23 -29.20
N ILE A 126 -3.07 -13.22 -28.82
CA ILE A 126 -2.44 -12.15 -28.07
C ILE A 126 -2.57 -10.82 -28.83
N MET A 127 -2.20 -10.80 -30.12
CA MET A 127 -2.27 -9.60 -30.95
C MET A 127 -3.71 -9.14 -31.20
N ARG A 128 -4.67 -10.07 -31.28
CA ARG A 128 -6.07 -9.74 -31.58
C ARG A 128 -6.90 -9.33 -30.38
N TYR A 129 -6.63 -9.91 -29.21
CA TYR A 129 -7.43 -9.73 -27.99
C TYR A 129 -6.66 -9.09 -26.84
N GLY A 130 -5.40 -8.77 -27.05
CA GLY A 130 -4.59 -7.99 -26.09
C GLY A 130 -5.20 -6.61 -25.90
N ARG A 131 -5.22 -6.16 -24.64
CA ARG A 131 -5.77 -4.85 -24.25
C ARG A 131 -4.63 -3.90 -23.93
N HIS A 132 -4.66 -2.73 -24.53
CA HIS A 132 -3.70 -1.67 -24.26
C HIS A 132 -4.36 -0.58 -23.41
N LYS A 133 -3.64 -0.09 -22.43
CA LYS A 133 -4.08 1.02 -21.58
C LYS A 133 -2.93 2.00 -21.41
N ILE A 134 -3.20 3.27 -21.68
CA ILE A 134 -2.29 4.38 -21.43
C ILE A 134 -2.95 5.30 -20.41
N VAL A 135 -2.23 5.64 -19.36
CA VAL A 135 -2.66 6.63 -18.35
C VAL A 135 -1.57 7.66 -18.23
N THR A 136 -1.92 8.93 -18.36
CA THR A 136 -1.02 10.03 -18.09
C THR A 136 -1.68 11.02 -17.15
N ALA A 137 -0.90 11.58 -16.25
CA ALA A 137 -1.38 12.61 -15.34
C ALA A 137 -0.32 13.67 -15.09
N MET A 138 -0.78 14.86 -14.78
CA MET A 138 0.05 15.98 -14.35
C MET A 138 -0.59 16.71 -13.17
N ASN A 139 0.27 17.20 -12.28
CA ASN A 139 -0.12 18.08 -11.17
C ASN A 139 0.54 19.44 -11.40
N ILE A 140 -0.28 20.47 -11.53
CA ILE A 140 0.11 21.85 -11.83
C ILE A 140 -0.16 22.68 -10.57
N PRO A 141 0.88 23.06 -9.81
CA PRO A 141 0.72 23.99 -8.68
C PRO A 141 0.46 25.40 -9.19
N THR A 142 -0.48 26.12 -8.58
CA THR A 142 -0.74 27.55 -8.87
C THR A 142 0.16 28.48 -8.06
N TYR A 143 1.01 27.92 -7.22
CA TYR A 143 1.96 28.62 -6.35
C TYR A 143 3.40 28.29 -6.72
N SER A 144 4.34 29.12 -6.28
CA SER A 144 5.77 28.86 -6.47
C SER A 144 6.46 28.58 -5.15
N ARG A 145 7.17 27.45 -5.08
CA ARG A 145 8.00 27.08 -3.93
C ARG A 145 9.32 27.88 -3.96
N ARG A 146 9.91 28.08 -2.77
CA ARG A 146 11.18 28.80 -2.60
C ARG A 146 12.30 28.22 -3.49
N GLY A 147 12.40 26.91 -3.61
CA GLY A 147 13.42 26.25 -4.45
C GLY A 147 13.35 26.62 -5.92
N PHE A 148 12.17 26.94 -6.48
CA PHE A 148 12.05 27.46 -7.85
C PHE A 148 12.44 28.96 -7.93
N LYS A 149 12.00 29.75 -6.94
CA LYS A 149 12.31 31.19 -6.90
C LYS A 149 13.81 31.45 -6.76
N GLU A 150 14.52 30.60 -6.03
CA GLU A 150 15.97 30.74 -5.78
C GLU A 150 16.81 29.84 -6.69
N ASN A 151 16.23 29.26 -7.76
CA ASN A 151 16.91 28.43 -8.75
C ASN A 151 17.68 27.23 -8.15
N GLN A 152 17.18 26.66 -7.05
CA GLN A 152 17.78 25.49 -6.41
C GLN A 152 17.35 24.18 -7.07
N TYR A 153 16.19 24.18 -7.73
CA TYR A 153 15.67 23.02 -8.42
C TYR A 153 16.15 22.96 -9.88
N LEU A 154 16.50 21.74 -10.32
CA LEU A 154 17.07 21.48 -11.64
C LEU A 154 16.01 21.40 -12.74
N GLY A 155 14.74 21.12 -12.37
CA GLY A 155 13.61 20.95 -13.27
C GLY A 155 12.46 21.91 -13.03
N GLY A 156 11.32 21.66 -13.70
CA GLY A 156 10.12 22.49 -13.65
C GLY A 156 9.20 22.20 -12.47
N PRO A 157 8.17 23.03 -12.25
CA PRO A 157 7.25 22.90 -11.11
C PRO A 157 6.18 21.81 -11.29
N ILE A 158 6.01 21.26 -12.49
CA ILE A 158 4.94 20.30 -12.81
C ILE A 158 5.42 18.90 -12.51
N LYS A 159 4.69 18.19 -11.63
CA LYS A 159 4.82 16.74 -11.47
C LYS A 159 4.01 16.04 -12.56
N HIS A 160 4.61 15.08 -13.28
CA HIS A 160 3.90 14.34 -14.33
C HIS A 160 4.39 12.91 -14.44
N TRP A 161 3.51 12.04 -14.93
CA TRP A 161 3.82 10.63 -15.14
C TRP A 161 3.02 10.03 -16.28
N LEU A 162 3.55 8.95 -16.84
CA LEU A 162 2.96 8.14 -17.88
C LEU A 162 3.03 6.68 -17.49
N ARG A 163 1.95 5.93 -17.69
CA ARG A 163 1.90 4.49 -17.52
C ARG A 163 1.26 3.86 -18.75
N TYR A 164 1.94 2.89 -19.31
CA TYR A 164 1.43 1.99 -20.34
C TYR A 164 1.34 0.58 -19.80
N THR A 165 0.24 -0.10 -20.04
CA THR A 165 0.04 -1.51 -19.72
C THR A 165 -0.58 -2.23 -20.91
N PHE A 166 -0.03 -3.38 -21.22
CA PHE A 166 -0.58 -4.38 -22.12
C PHE A 166 -0.96 -5.60 -21.29
N ASN A 167 -2.18 -6.09 -21.43
CA ASN A 167 -2.67 -7.25 -20.69
C ASN A 167 -3.41 -8.20 -21.64
N TYR A 168 -3.06 -9.49 -21.59
CA TYR A 168 -3.77 -10.57 -22.25
C TYR A 168 -4.18 -11.63 -21.23
N VAL A 169 -5.50 -11.68 -20.91
CA VAL A 169 -6.16 -12.69 -20.07
C VAL A 169 -5.41 -12.96 -18.73
N HIS A 170 -4.80 -11.94 -18.13
CA HIS A 170 -3.95 -12.04 -16.93
C HIS A 170 -2.76 -13.02 -17.05
N GLN A 171 -2.57 -13.67 -18.21
CA GLN A 171 -1.47 -14.60 -18.46
C GLN A 171 -0.19 -13.89 -18.90
N LEU A 172 -0.34 -12.85 -19.73
CA LEU A 172 0.78 -12.01 -20.20
C LEU A 172 0.48 -10.55 -19.88
N GLU A 173 1.41 -9.91 -19.18
CA GLU A 173 1.35 -8.50 -18.86
C GLU A 173 2.71 -7.85 -19.19
N ILE A 174 2.68 -6.73 -19.89
CA ILE A 174 3.85 -5.90 -20.19
C ILE A 174 3.49 -4.49 -19.76
N GLY A 175 4.39 -3.81 -19.05
CA GLY A 175 4.12 -2.45 -18.63
C GLY A 175 5.35 -1.57 -18.59
N PHE A 176 5.09 -0.29 -18.78
CA PHE A 176 6.05 0.79 -18.63
C PHE A 176 5.44 1.89 -17.76
N THR A 177 6.20 2.39 -16.79
CA THR A 177 5.84 3.55 -15.98
C THR A 177 7.02 4.53 -15.98
N GLY A 178 6.77 5.77 -16.36
CA GLY A 178 7.72 6.87 -16.23
C GLY A 178 7.15 7.95 -15.32
N ALA A 179 7.93 8.46 -14.37
CA ALA A 179 7.52 9.49 -13.43
C ALA A 179 8.60 10.57 -13.25
N ASN A 180 8.13 11.78 -13.02
CA ASN A 180 8.98 12.94 -12.75
C ASN A 180 8.32 13.81 -11.70
N ASP A 181 9.00 14.03 -10.59
CA ASP A 181 8.52 14.87 -9.52
C ASP A 181 8.79 16.36 -9.81
N ALA A 182 8.04 17.23 -9.13
CA ALA A 182 8.25 18.67 -9.26
C ALA A 182 9.65 19.08 -8.78
N GLY A 183 10.43 19.70 -9.66
CA GLY A 183 11.82 20.09 -9.42
C GLY A 183 12.86 19.18 -10.06
N GLU A 184 12.46 18.02 -10.59
CA GLU A 184 13.37 17.10 -11.28
C GLU A 184 13.54 17.47 -12.74
N PRO A 185 14.75 17.31 -13.32
CA PRO A 185 14.98 17.59 -14.72
C PRO A 185 14.33 16.52 -15.61
N PHE A 186 13.68 16.96 -16.71
CA PHE A 186 13.06 16.10 -17.72
C PHE A 186 13.73 16.38 -19.06
N PHE A 187 14.23 15.32 -19.73
CA PHE A 187 15.08 15.40 -20.93
C PHE A 187 16.29 16.33 -20.77
N LYS A 188 16.85 16.43 -19.56
CA LYS A 188 17.96 17.34 -19.27
C LYS A 188 18.93 16.72 -18.27
N GLY A 189 20.24 17.02 -18.43
CA GLY A 189 21.29 16.58 -17.52
C GLY A 189 21.40 15.06 -17.46
N ARG A 190 21.38 14.49 -16.24
CA ARG A 190 21.46 13.03 -16.04
C ARG A 190 20.18 12.30 -16.47
N ASN A 191 19.07 13.01 -16.70
CA ASN A 191 17.79 12.48 -17.15
C ASN A 191 17.61 12.71 -18.68
N SER A 192 18.66 12.62 -19.47
CA SER A 192 18.64 12.87 -20.90
C SER A 192 17.66 11.98 -21.70
N LEU A 193 17.32 10.81 -21.17
CA LEU A 193 16.34 9.87 -21.76
C LEU A 193 14.89 10.16 -21.37
N GLY A 194 14.61 11.17 -20.56
CA GLY A 194 13.26 11.61 -20.20
C GLY A 194 12.99 11.63 -18.70
N TYR A 195 12.19 10.69 -18.23
CA TYR A 195 11.75 10.61 -16.84
C TYR A 195 12.89 10.33 -15.86
N ASP A 196 12.81 10.90 -14.67
CA ASP A 196 13.73 10.60 -13.58
C ASP A 196 13.64 9.15 -13.12
N TYR A 197 12.43 8.68 -12.95
CA TYR A 197 12.13 7.28 -12.63
C TYR A 197 11.49 6.55 -13.82
N ASN A 198 11.94 5.32 -14.06
CA ASN A 198 11.40 4.45 -15.10
C ASN A 198 11.23 3.03 -14.58
N SER A 199 10.07 2.40 -14.83
CA SER A 199 9.83 0.98 -14.59
C SER A 199 9.42 0.30 -15.89
N LEU A 200 10.09 -0.78 -16.24
CA LEU A 200 9.73 -1.66 -17.35
C LEU A 200 9.65 -3.09 -16.83
N TYR A 201 8.59 -3.80 -17.18
CA TYR A 201 8.40 -5.19 -16.79
C TYR A 201 7.65 -6.02 -17.82
N LEU A 202 7.91 -7.32 -17.77
CA LEU A 202 7.15 -8.38 -18.41
C LEU A 202 6.79 -9.40 -17.36
N MET A 203 5.53 -9.79 -17.29
CA MET A 203 5.00 -10.81 -16.41
C MET A 203 4.28 -11.89 -17.19
N LEU A 204 4.63 -13.14 -16.96
CA LEU A 204 3.99 -14.32 -17.54
C LEU A 204 3.48 -15.21 -16.41
N ARG A 205 2.24 -15.72 -16.53
CA ARG A 205 1.61 -16.55 -15.50
C ARG A 205 0.98 -17.82 -16.09
N ASN A 206 0.95 -18.88 -15.30
CA ASN A 206 0.19 -20.12 -15.58
C ASN A 206 0.54 -20.79 -16.90
N GLN A 207 1.85 -21.00 -17.15
CA GLN A 207 2.36 -21.72 -18.33
C GLN A 207 2.86 -23.13 -17.95
N GLY A 208 1.92 -24.06 -17.70
CA GLY A 208 2.25 -25.42 -17.30
C GLY A 208 3.02 -25.50 -15.99
N TRP A 209 4.27 -25.96 -16.04
CA TRP A 209 5.17 -26.05 -14.88
C TRP A 209 5.71 -24.69 -14.42
N LEU A 210 5.63 -23.65 -15.26
CA LEU A 210 6.02 -22.28 -14.93
C LEU A 210 4.79 -21.53 -14.39
N LYS A 211 4.70 -21.37 -13.05
CA LYS A 211 3.61 -20.69 -12.38
C LYS A 211 3.67 -19.18 -12.61
N ALA A 212 4.86 -18.59 -12.51
CA ALA A 212 5.08 -17.17 -12.70
C ALA A 212 6.50 -16.90 -13.20
N LEU A 213 6.65 -15.91 -14.11
CA LEU A 213 7.93 -15.38 -14.56
C LEU A 213 7.83 -13.86 -14.65
N ALA A 214 8.71 -13.16 -13.97
CA ALA A 214 8.85 -11.71 -14.08
C ALA A 214 10.23 -11.36 -14.62
N ILE A 215 10.27 -10.43 -15.59
CA ILE A 215 11.50 -9.87 -16.16
C ILE A 215 11.41 -8.35 -16.09
N GLY A 216 12.50 -7.67 -15.70
CA GLY A 216 12.54 -6.23 -15.53
C GLY A 216 12.39 -5.83 -14.05
N LYS A 217 11.53 -4.85 -13.73
CA LYS A 217 11.28 -4.45 -12.35
C LYS A 217 10.12 -5.26 -11.75
N TYR A 218 10.39 -5.89 -10.61
CA TYR A 218 9.43 -6.77 -9.95
C TYR A 218 9.54 -6.69 -8.42
N ARG A 219 8.56 -7.25 -7.74
CA ARG A 219 8.50 -7.40 -6.29
C ARG A 219 8.33 -8.87 -5.92
N VAL A 220 8.96 -9.26 -4.81
CA VAL A 220 8.89 -10.63 -4.27
C VAL A 220 8.49 -10.54 -2.81
N ARG A 221 7.63 -11.47 -2.40
CA ARG A 221 7.30 -11.74 -1.02
C ARG A 221 7.42 -13.23 -0.77
N LEU A 222 8.11 -13.62 0.32
CA LEU A 222 8.33 -14.99 0.75
C LEU A 222 7.95 -15.13 2.23
N GLY A 223 7.31 -16.23 2.60
CA GLY A 223 6.86 -16.48 3.95
C GLY A 223 6.02 -15.33 4.54
N MET A 224 6.21 -15.02 5.81
CA MET A 224 5.57 -13.90 6.50
C MET A 224 6.37 -12.58 6.40
N GLY A 225 7.47 -12.58 5.62
CA GLY A 225 8.26 -11.41 5.31
C GLY A 225 9.43 -11.12 6.23
N LEU A 226 9.84 -12.06 7.08
CA LEU A 226 11.01 -11.88 7.95
C LEU A 226 12.32 -11.87 7.16
N VAL A 227 12.40 -12.59 6.03
CA VAL A 227 13.57 -12.62 5.16
C VAL A 227 13.39 -11.68 3.97
N MET A 228 12.28 -11.78 3.26
CA MET A 228 12.06 -11.08 1.99
C MET A 228 10.62 -10.64 1.82
N ASN A 229 10.39 -9.33 1.79
CA ASN A 229 9.10 -8.75 1.46
C ASN A 229 9.27 -7.36 0.84
N CYS A 230 9.11 -7.26 -0.47
CA CYS A 230 8.99 -5.99 -1.18
C CYS A 230 7.54 -5.49 -1.27
N ASP A 231 6.57 -6.31 -0.89
CA ASP A 231 5.13 -6.10 -1.05
C ASP A 231 4.49 -5.74 0.30
N TYR A 232 5.12 -4.80 1.01
CA TYR A 232 4.64 -4.37 2.31
C TYR A 232 3.42 -3.46 2.16
N GLY A 233 2.26 -3.96 2.63
CA GLY A 233 0.99 -3.24 2.57
C GLY A 233 0.91 -2.09 3.57
N PHE A 234 -0.06 -1.22 3.38
CA PHE A 234 -0.34 -0.08 4.25
C PHE A 234 -1.45 -0.42 5.25
N GLY A 235 -1.16 -0.19 6.53
CA GLY A 235 -2.12 -0.39 7.61
C GLY A 235 -2.13 -1.79 8.22
N LYS A 236 -2.26 -1.87 9.56
CA LYS A 236 -2.19 -3.12 10.31
C LYS A 236 -3.21 -4.17 9.83
N GLN A 237 -4.44 -3.75 9.50
CA GLN A 237 -5.48 -4.68 9.07
C GLN A 237 -5.16 -5.35 7.73
N MET A 238 -4.63 -4.59 6.76
CA MET A 238 -4.20 -5.14 5.46
C MET A 238 -3.01 -6.08 5.61
N LEU A 239 -2.05 -5.70 6.47
CA LEU A 239 -0.91 -6.54 6.78
C LEU A 239 -1.35 -7.87 7.41
N ILE A 240 -2.28 -7.84 8.38
CA ILE A 240 -2.80 -9.04 9.05
C ILE A 240 -3.52 -9.94 8.07
N ALA A 241 -4.34 -9.40 7.17
CA ALA A 241 -5.05 -10.18 6.16
C ALA A 241 -4.10 -10.94 5.24
N SER A 242 -2.99 -10.30 4.84
CA SER A 242 -2.03 -10.91 3.92
C SER A 242 -0.85 -11.62 4.61
N LEU A 243 -0.73 -11.55 5.94
CA LEU A 243 0.47 -11.99 6.68
C LEU A 243 0.75 -13.50 6.56
N ASP A 244 -0.30 -14.31 6.58
CA ASP A 244 -0.25 -15.77 6.58
C ASP A 244 -0.30 -16.43 5.19
N ARG A 245 -0.08 -15.65 4.13
CA ARG A 245 -0.04 -16.23 2.77
C ARG A 245 1.05 -17.25 2.65
N SER A 246 0.64 -18.47 2.33
CA SER A 246 1.52 -19.62 2.26
C SER A 246 2.38 -19.65 1.00
N SER A 247 1.92 -19.04 -0.10
CA SER A 247 2.63 -19.08 -1.37
C SER A 247 3.61 -17.92 -1.54
N ALA A 248 4.73 -18.20 -2.21
CA ALA A 248 5.62 -17.14 -2.69
C ALA A 248 4.92 -16.29 -3.75
N THR A 249 4.97 -14.98 -3.61
CA THR A 249 4.31 -14.06 -4.54
C THR A 249 5.34 -13.29 -5.35
N ILE A 250 5.28 -13.40 -6.69
CA ILE A 250 6.02 -12.56 -7.63
C ILE A 250 5.01 -11.63 -8.32
N ARG A 251 5.27 -10.32 -8.26
CA ARG A 251 4.44 -9.28 -8.88
C ARG A 251 5.27 -8.31 -9.69
N PRO A 252 4.72 -7.74 -10.78
CA PRO A 252 5.40 -6.66 -11.49
C PRO A 252 5.46 -5.42 -10.61
N HIS A 253 6.50 -4.62 -10.76
CA HIS A 253 6.57 -3.32 -10.09
C HIS A 253 5.96 -2.25 -10.99
N THR A 254 4.69 -1.97 -10.76
CA THR A 254 3.87 -1.05 -11.55
C THR A 254 3.84 0.36 -10.95
N SER A 255 4.21 0.48 -9.67
CA SER A 255 4.19 1.73 -8.90
C SER A 255 5.25 2.72 -9.36
N ARG A 256 5.04 4.00 -9.01
CA ARG A 256 6.01 5.09 -9.15
C ARG A 256 7.00 5.14 -7.98
N ALA A 257 6.83 4.27 -6.98
CA ALA A 257 7.73 4.19 -5.83
C ALA A 257 9.13 3.73 -6.25
N GLU A 258 10.15 4.48 -5.88
CA GLU A 258 11.55 4.25 -6.25
C GLU A 258 12.29 3.30 -5.30
N ALA A 259 11.62 2.91 -4.23
CA ALA A 259 12.11 1.94 -3.26
C ALA A 259 11.36 0.60 -3.35
N ASN A 260 11.92 -0.42 -2.67
CA ASN A 260 11.26 -1.70 -2.42
C ASN A 260 10.88 -2.51 -3.66
N TYR A 261 11.72 -2.51 -4.69
CA TYR A 261 11.61 -3.37 -5.86
C TYR A 261 12.95 -4.06 -6.14
N LEU A 262 12.89 -5.09 -6.96
CA LEU A 262 14.04 -5.78 -7.54
C LEU A 262 14.06 -5.55 -9.05
N GLN A 263 15.23 -5.69 -9.67
CA GLN A 263 15.38 -5.54 -11.13
C GLN A 263 16.22 -6.68 -11.69
N GLY A 264 15.63 -7.48 -12.56
CA GLY A 264 16.26 -8.65 -13.14
C GLY A 264 15.24 -9.69 -13.55
N VAL A 265 15.34 -10.92 -13.00
CA VAL A 265 14.46 -12.05 -13.33
C VAL A 265 14.02 -12.76 -12.05
N ALA A 266 12.76 -13.14 -11.99
CA ALA A 266 12.20 -13.99 -10.95
C ALA A 266 11.25 -15.02 -11.56
N ALA A 267 11.29 -16.26 -11.04
CA ALA A 267 10.40 -17.32 -11.52
C ALA A 267 9.94 -18.22 -10.37
N THR A 268 8.69 -18.70 -10.47
CA THR A 268 8.13 -19.75 -9.62
C THR A 268 7.80 -20.95 -10.48
N PHE A 269 8.29 -22.11 -10.09
CA PHE A 269 8.15 -23.39 -10.76
C PHE A 269 7.31 -24.34 -9.94
N LYS A 270 6.34 -25.00 -10.57
CA LYS A 270 5.62 -26.16 -10.00
C LYS A 270 6.45 -27.41 -10.28
N LEU A 271 7.19 -27.90 -9.27
CA LEU A 271 8.00 -29.11 -9.40
C LEU A 271 7.12 -30.37 -9.40
N ASN A 272 6.08 -30.36 -8.59
CA ASN A 272 4.99 -31.35 -8.59
C ASN A 272 3.72 -30.76 -7.99
N SER A 273 2.69 -31.57 -7.75
CA SER A 273 1.40 -31.12 -7.17
C SER A 273 1.49 -30.54 -5.76
N HIS A 274 2.60 -30.75 -5.04
CA HIS A 274 2.78 -30.36 -3.65
C HIS A 274 4.04 -29.52 -3.40
N LEU A 275 4.89 -29.32 -4.40
CA LEU A 275 6.19 -28.68 -4.23
C LEU A 275 6.37 -27.59 -5.28
N GLU A 276 6.62 -26.37 -4.80
CA GLU A 276 6.94 -25.20 -5.61
C GLU A 276 8.32 -24.66 -5.26
N ALA A 277 9.04 -24.20 -6.26
CA ALA A 277 10.33 -23.54 -6.10
C ALA A 277 10.29 -22.15 -6.71
N THR A 278 10.61 -21.14 -5.93
CA THR A 278 10.76 -19.75 -6.39
C THR A 278 12.20 -19.35 -6.33
N THR A 279 12.72 -18.73 -7.38
CA THR A 279 14.06 -18.15 -7.44
C THR A 279 14.05 -16.80 -8.08
N PHE A 280 14.99 -15.94 -7.68
CA PHE A 280 15.13 -14.60 -8.25
C PHE A 280 16.55 -14.09 -8.19
N LEU A 281 16.87 -13.28 -9.19
CA LEU A 281 18.13 -12.57 -9.32
C LEU A 281 17.85 -11.12 -9.64
N SER A 282 18.51 -10.21 -8.94
CA SER A 282 18.37 -8.77 -9.14
C SER A 282 19.73 -8.08 -9.15
N TYR A 283 19.92 -7.22 -10.12
CA TYR A 283 21.01 -6.26 -10.16
C TYR A 283 20.46 -4.88 -10.47
N ARG A 284 20.61 -3.95 -9.54
CA ARG A 284 20.11 -2.59 -9.72
C ARG A 284 21.06 -1.53 -9.14
N GLN A 285 20.93 -0.33 -9.66
CA GLN A 285 21.54 0.86 -9.08
C GLN A 285 20.58 1.45 -8.05
N ILE A 286 21.11 1.85 -6.90
CA ILE A 286 20.38 2.46 -5.79
C ILE A 286 21.05 3.75 -5.37
N ASP A 287 20.30 4.60 -4.68
CA ASP A 287 20.78 5.85 -4.15
C ASP A 287 21.36 5.65 -2.75
N GLY A 288 22.61 6.05 -2.58
CA GLY A 288 23.32 5.97 -1.31
C GLY A 288 23.74 7.34 -0.83
N THR A 289 23.54 7.62 0.45
CA THR A 289 24.11 8.80 1.09
C THR A 289 25.57 8.51 1.39
N LEU A 290 26.50 9.24 0.75
CA LEU A 290 27.94 9.05 0.93
C LEU A 290 28.38 9.46 2.35
N CYS A 291 29.31 8.72 2.93
CA CYS A 291 29.99 9.12 4.17
C CYS A 291 30.97 10.24 3.89
N HIS A 292 31.05 11.22 4.82
CA HIS A 292 32.03 12.31 4.72
C HIS A 292 33.46 11.84 4.98
N ASP A 293 33.63 10.87 5.89
CA ASP A 293 34.93 10.48 6.43
C ASP A 293 35.53 9.20 5.82
N SER A 294 34.76 8.49 4.98
CA SER A 294 35.17 7.21 4.40
C SER A 294 35.11 7.25 2.87
N LEU A 295 36.24 7.09 2.22
CA LEU A 295 36.33 7.07 0.74
C LEU A 295 35.45 5.98 0.15
N GLY A 296 34.28 6.39 -0.35
CA GLY A 296 33.39 5.53 -1.11
C GLY A 296 32.38 4.69 -0.34
N ALA A 297 32.30 4.78 1.00
CA ALA A 297 31.24 4.14 1.79
C ALA A 297 29.93 4.94 1.77
N ILE A 298 28.81 4.25 2.07
CA ILE A 298 27.50 4.88 2.20
C ILE A 298 27.00 4.76 3.64
N SER A 299 26.47 5.84 4.19
CA SER A 299 25.88 5.86 5.55
C SER A 299 24.44 5.37 5.59
N ALA A 300 23.72 5.43 4.47
CA ALA A 300 22.35 4.97 4.35
C ALA A 300 21.99 4.68 2.89
N ILE A 301 21.04 3.78 2.69
CA ILE A 301 20.34 3.59 1.41
C ILE A 301 19.13 4.51 1.41
N SER A 302 19.02 5.39 0.42
CA SER A 302 17.88 6.29 0.28
C SER A 302 16.66 5.56 -0.27
N SER A 303 15.50 5.88 0.29
CA SER A 303 14.21 5.37 -0.19
C SER A 303 13.34 6.46 -0.82
N SER A 304 13.75 7.74 -0.76
CA SER A 304 12.92 8.86 -1.21
C SER A 304 12.90 9.07 -2.73
N GLY A 305 13.94 8.63 -3.44
CA GLY A 305 14.07 8.79 -4.90
C GLY A 305 14.08 10.24 -5.43
N ALA A 306 14.15 11.26 -4.57
CA ALA A 306 14.06 12.65 -4.99
C ALA A 306 15.39 13.18 -5.55
N HIS A 307 15.37 13.75 -6.78
CA HIS A 307 16.55 14.25 -7.48
C HIS A 307 16.34 15.68 -8.02
N ARG A 308 15.84 16.57 -7.15
CA ARG A 308 15.43 17.94 -7.50
C ARG A 308 16.56 18.95 -7.45
N THR A 309 17.55 18.71 -6.57
CA THR A 309 18.71 19.61 -6.35
C THR A 309 20.00 18.94 -6.81
N THR A 310 21.06 19.72 -6.95
CA THR A 310 22.40 19.20 -7.30
C THR A 310 22.89 18.17 -6.28
N THR A 311 22.64 18.39 -4.99
CA THR A 311 23.00 17.45 -3.92
C THR A 311 22.22 16.16 -4.00
N GLU A 312 20.87 16.24 -4.18
CA GLU A 312 20.02 15.05 -4.37
C GLU A 312 20.44 14.27 -5.63
N MET A 313 20.70 14.97 -6.75
CA MET A 313 21.15 14.37 -8.01
C MET A 313 22.54 13.70 -7.89
N ALA A 314 23.41 14.15 -7.00
CA ALA A 314 24.70 13.50 -6.76
C ALA A 314 24.55 12.11 -6.14
N HIS A 315 23.48 11.86 -5.39
CA HIS A 315 23.19 10.56 -4.79
C HIS A 315 22.55 9.57 -5.77
N LYS A 316 22.00 10.06 -6.91
CA LYS A 316 21.31 9.22 -7.89
C LYS A 316 22.21 8.11 -8.43
N HIS A 317 21.78 6.86 -8.26
CA HIS A 317 22.39 5.66 -8.85
C HIS A 317 23.88 5.53 -8.55
N ASN A 318 24.34 5.92 -7.37
CA ASN A 318 25.74 5.91 -7.00
C ASN A 318 26.23 4.60 -6.37
N THR A 319 25.33 3.66 -6.11
CA THR A 319 25.63 2.38 -5.47
C THR A 319 24.95 1.23 -6.24
N ASN A 320 25.67 0.13 -6.46
CA ASN A 320 25.11 -1.07 -7.09
C ASN A 320 24.73 -2.09 -6.01
N GLN A 321 23.57 -2.71 -6.18
CA GLN A 321 23.03 -3.74 -5.32
C GLN A 321 22.78 -5.02 -6.14
N PHE A 322 23.36 -6.12 -5.69
CA PHE A 322 23.07 -7.47 -6.19
C PHE A 322 22.26 -8.22 -5.13
N VAL A 323 21.20 -8.90 -5.55
CA VAL A 323 20.36 -9.73 -4.70
C VAL A 323 20.09 -11.05 -5.39
N ALA A 324 20.28 -12.15 -4.69
CA ALA A 324 19.91 -13.50 -5.13
C ALA A 324 19.19 -14.22 -4.01
N GLY A 325 18.12 -14.89 -4.32
CA GLY A 325 17.35 -15.60 -3.31
C GLY A 325 16.47 -16.70 -3.89
N GLY A 326 15.98 -17.53 -2.99
CA GLY A 326 15.08 -18.61 -3.34
C GLY A 326 14.22 -19.05 -2.17
N HIS A 327 13.12 -19.70 -2.51
CA HIS A 327 12.15 -20.26 -1.57
C HIS A 327 11.67 -21.60 -2.10
N LEU A 328 11.72 -22.62 -1.27
CA LEU A 328 11.15 -23.94 -1.56
C LEU A 328 9.93 -24.12 -0.66
N HIS A 329 8.78 -24.38 -1.25
CA HIS A 329 7.50 -24.46 -0.57
C HIS A 329 6.85 -25.81 -0.81
N TYR A 330 6.57 -26.54 0.26
CA TYR A 330 5.80 -27.77 0.27
C TYR A 330 4.43 -27.54 0.91
N PHE A 331 3.35 -28.03 0.27
CA PHE A 331 2.00 -27.92 0.80
C PHE A 331 1.22 -29.21 0.55
N ARG A 332 0.45 -29.63 1.54
CA ARG A 332 -0.45 -30.80 1.45
C ARG A 332 -1.50 -30.75 2.54
N ASN A 333 -2.77 -30.97 2.16
CA ASN A 333 -3.90 -31.10 3.11
C ASN A 333 -3.97 -29.96 4.14
N GLY A 334 -3.81 -28.72 3.71
CA GLY A 334 -3.81 -27.54 4.58
C GLY A 334 -2.48 -27.27 5.32
N PHE A 335 -1.55 -28.20 5.38
CA PHE A 335 -0.21 -27.96 5.92
C PHE A 335 0.72 -27.41 4.86
N HIS A 336 1.55 -26.47 5.25
CA HIS A 336 2.66 -25.98 4.44
C HIS A 336 3.92 -25.80 5.26
N VAL A 337 5.06 -25.94 4.59
CA VAL A 337 6.40 -25.63 5.13
C VAL A 337 7.21 -25.03 4.00
N GLY A 338 7.94 -23.94 4.29
CA GLY A 338 8.82 -23.30 3.34
C GLY A 338 10.21 -23.05 3.91
N ILE A 339 11.20 -23.00 3.03
CA ILE A 339 12.58 -22.65 3.38
C ILE A 339 13.02 -21.52 2.46
N THR A 340 13.49 -20.43 3.03
CA THR A 340 13.94 -19.22 2.34
C THR A 340 15.42 -18.98 2.57
N ALA A 341 16.15 -18.59 1.52
CA ALA A 341 17.51 -18.07 1.61
C ALA A 341 17.67 -16.82 0.75
N LEU A 342 18.37 -15.82 1.27
CA LEU A 342 18.58 -14.53 0.62
C LEU A 342 20.03 -14.08 0.80
N TYR A 343 20.67 -13.72 -0.30
CA TYR A 343 21.99 -13.11 -0.33
C TYR A 343 21.90 -11.71 -0.96
N THR A 344 22.50 -10.72 -0.29
CA THR A 344 22.58 -9.34 -0.78
C THR A 344 24.02 -8.86 -0.77
N ALA A 345 24.48 -8.25 -1.85
CA ALA A 345 25.80 -7.65 -1.95
C ALA A 345 25.72 -6.21 -2.46
N LEU A 346 26.53 -5.32 -1.89
CA LEU A 346 26.70 -3.93 -2.29
C LEU A 346 28.13 -3.71 -2.80
N ASN A 347 28.30 -2.91 -3.84
CA ASN A 347 29.62 -2.52 -4.30
C ASN A 347 30.30 -1.53 -3.35
N ARG A 348 29.52 -0.71 -2.63
CA ARG A 348 29.98 0.20 -1.57
C ARG A 348 29.67 -0.38 -0.21
N GLU A 349 30.52 -0.11 0.76
CA GLU A 349 30.30 -0.55 2.14
C GLU A 349 29.18 0.30 2.77
N LEU A 350 28.20 -0.38 3.37
CA LEU A 350 27.22 0.28 4.22
C LEU A 350 27.86 0.52 5.59
N HIS A 351 28.06 1.78 5.94
CA HIS A 351 28.75 2.22 7.16
C HIS A 351 27.94 3.32 7.87
N PRO A 352 26.82 2.95 8.55
CA PRO A 352 26.02 3.90 9.30
C PRO A 352 26.81 4.46 10.51
N ASP A 353 26.44 5.66 10.94
CA ASP A 353 27.02 6.26 12.15
C ASP A 353 26.56 5.50 13.41
N THR A 354 27.38 4.56 13.87
CA THR A 354 27.09 3.70 15.03
C THR A 354 27.40 4.36 16.38
N THR A 355 27.89 5.62 16.41
CA THR A 355 28.00 6.44 17.62
C THR A 355 26.63 6.83 18.14
N LEU A 356 25.66 6.94 17.22
CA LEU A 356 24.25 7.17 17.55
C LEU A 356 23.64 5.88 18.11
N LEU A 357 23.12 5.91 19.32
CA LEU A 357 22.58 4.74 20.03
C LEU A 357 21.58 3.95 19.18
N TYR A 358 20.63 4.60 18.56
CA TYR A 358 19.60 3.94 17.73
C TYR A 358 20.14 3.28 16.45
N LYS A 359 21.37 3.62 16.03
CA LYS A 359 22.05 3.02 14.87
C LYS A 359 23.15 2.02 15.25
N ARG A 360 23.43 1.84 16.54
CA ARG A 360 24.57 1.00 17.01
C ARG A 360 24.56 -0.42 16.45
N TRP A 361 23.39 -0.98 16.22
CA TRP A 361 23.20 -2.33 15.69
C TRP A 361 22.67 -2.32 14.25
N ALA A 362 22.82 -1.23 13.52
CA ALA A 362 22.44 -1.15 12.13
C ALA A 362 23.28 -2.10 11.27
N ALA A 363 22.74 -2.51 10.12
CA ALA A 363 23.45 -3.34 9.17
C ALA A 363 24.73 -2.65 8.69
N MET A 364 25.87 -3.35 8.72
CA MET A 364 27.18 -2.85 8.30
C MET A 364 27.85 -3.84 7.35
N GLY A 365 28.64 -3.31 6.40
CA GLY A 365 29.43 -4.13 5.49
C GLY A 365 28.92 -4.14 4.05
N LYS A 366 29.40 -5.08 3.25
CA LYS A 366 29.09 -5.22 1.82
C LYS A 366 28.24 -6.43 1.49
N ARG A 367 28.18 -7.44 2.35
CA ARG A 367 27.54 -8.73 2.09
C ARG A 367 26.63 -9.09 3.24
N PHE A 368 25.40 -9.49 2.93
CA PHE A 368 24.38 -9.84 3.90
C PHE A 368 23.75 -11.16 3.50
N PHE A 369 23.47 -11.99 4.48
CA PHE A 369 22.79 -13.26 4.29
C PHE A 369 21.69 -13.39 5.32
N ASN A 370 20.50 -13.80 4.85
CA ASN A 370 19.36 -14.11 5.69
C ASN A 370 18.79 -15.48 5.27
N ALA A 371 18.37 -16.26 6.24
CA ALA A 371 17.67 -17.52 6.01
C ALA A 371 16.46 -17.63 6.93
N GLY A 372 15.43 -18.36 6.50
CA GLY A 372 14.23 -18.55 7.30
C GLY A 372 13.49 -19.83 6.94
N ILE A 373 12.63 -20.25 7.87
CA ILE A 373 11.70 -21.36 7.72
C ILE A 373 10.33 -20.83 8.07
N ASP A 374 9.37 -20.99 7.16
CA ASP A 374 7.96 -20.73 7.40
C ASP A 374 7.16 -22.01 7.44
N TYR A 375 6.07 -21.99 8.17
CA TYR A 375 5.17 -23.14 8.32
C TYR A 375 3.76 -22.66 8.63
N GLY A 376 2.79 -23.53 8.35
CA GLY A 376 1.42 -23.26 8.77
C GLY A 376 0.47 -24.41 8.51
N TYR A 377 -0.75 -24.19 9.02
CA TYR A 377 -1.90 -25.04 8.84
C TYR A 377 -3.15 -24.20 8.59
N ILE A 378 -3.85 -24.47 7.51
CA ILE A 378 -5.09 -23.82 7.13
C ILE A 378 -6.22 -24.82 7.29
N GLY A 379 -7.02 -24.63 8.32
CA GLY A 379 -8.22 -25.44 8.58
C GLY A 379 -9.48 -24.60 8.60
N SER A 380 -10.65 -25.24 8.62
CA SER A 380 -11.96 -24.56 8.57
C SER A 380 -12.24 -23.65 9.75
N ARG A 381 -11.70 -23.94 10.94
CA ARG A 381 -11.88 -23.14 12.17
C ARG A 381 -10.58 -22.57 12.72
N LEU A 382 -9.47 -23.24 12.49
CA LEU A 382 -8.18 -22.90 13.05
C LEU A 382 -7.17 -22.74 11.91
N CYS A 383 -6.54 -21.57 11.84
CA CYS A 383 -5.37 -21.32 10.99
C CYS A 383 -4.20 -20.92 11.88
N VAL A 384 -3.06 -21.52 11.67
CA VAL A 384 -1.81 -21.24 12.36
C VAL A 384 -0.73 -21.01 11.31
N SER A 385 0.04 -19.93 11.42
CA SER A 385 1.17 -19.65 10.54
C SER A 385 2.31 -19.10 11.36
N GLY A 386 3.54 -19.40 10.97
CA GLY A 386 4.73 -18.89 11.63
C GLY A 386 5.92 -18.81 10.69
N GLU A 387 6.84 -17.92 11.01
CA GLU A 387 8.16 -17.83 10.36
C GLU A 387 9.24 -17.60 11.41
N LEU A 388 10.35 -18.30 11.25
CA LEU A 388 11.58 -18.10 12.00
C LEU A 388 12.67 -17.73 11.00
N ALA A 389 13.40 -16.66 11.28
CA ALA A 389 14.48 -16.18 10.41
C ALA A 389 15.72 -15.81 11.21
N THR A 390 16.85 -15.89 10.53
CA THR A 390 18.15 -15.49 11.10
C THR A 390 18.97 -14.73 10.06
N ASP A 391 19.90 -13.91 10.53
CA ASP A 391 20.91 -13.27 9.71
C ASP A 391 22.28 -13.99 9.82
N ALA A 392 23.30 -13.46 9.14
CA ALA A 392 24.67 -14.01 9.15
C ALA A 392 25.31 -14.04 10.56
N HIS A 393 24.79 -13.28 11.52
CA HIS A 393 25.25 -13.23 12.91
C HIS A 393 24.38 -14.08 13.85
N LEU A 394 23.51 -14.93 13.31
CA LEU A 394 22.57 -15.78 14.04
C LEU A 394 21.59 -15.01 14.94
N ALA A 395 21.35 -13.74 14.64
CA ALA A 395 20.30 -12.98 15.31
C ALA A 395 18.91 -13.46 14.86
N LEU A 396 18.03 -13.72 15.82
CA LEU A 396 16.74 -14.37 15.57
C LEU A 396 15.62 -13.35 15.36
N ALA A 397 14.75 -13.63 14.40
CA ALA A 397 13.45 -12.99 14.24
C ALA A 397 12.36 -14.07 14.12
N THR A 398 11.25 -13.93 14.85
CA THR A 398 10.13 -14.88 14.81
C THR A 398 8.80 -14.16 14.78
N ILE A 399 7.84 -14.70 14.07
CA ILE A 399 6.44 -14.27 14.07
C ILE A 399 5.52 -15.47 13.98
N HIS A 400 4.43 -15.44 14.76
CA HIS A 400 3.42 -16.50 14.79
C HIS A 400 2.04 -15.85 14.79
N LYS A 401 1.17 -16.32 13.91
CA LYS A 401 -0.23 -15.88 13.81
C LYS A 401 -1.15 -17.07 14.05
N LEU A 402 -2.14 -16.85 14.88
CA LEU A 402 -3.24 -17.75 15.13
C LEU A 402 -4.54 -17.04 14.76
N THR A 403 -5.36 -17.69 13.94
CA THR A 403 -6.71 -17.24 13.61
C THR A 403 -7.68 -18.34 14.02
N TYR A 404 -8.65 -17.99 14.85
CA TYR A 404 -9.65 -18.94 15.35
C TYR A 404 -11.07 -18.45 15.08
N ARG A 405 -11.84 -19.22 14.32
CA ARG A 405 -13.25 -18.96 14.05
C ARG A 405 -14.09 -19.62 15.16
N VAL A 406 -14.49 -18.80 16.15
CA VAL A 406 -15.35 -19.23 17.25
C VAL A 406 -16.73 -19.67 16.75
N ALA A 407 -17.28 -18.85 15.86
CA ALA A 407 -18.55 -19.07 15.16
C ALA A 407 -18.48 -18.38 13.80
N ASN A 408 -19.43 -18.67 12.89
CA ASN A 408 -19.45 -18.02 11.57
C ASN A 408 -19.35 -16.48 11.62
N PRO A 409 -20.02 -15.76 12.55
CA PRO A 409 -19.92 -14.33 12.62
C PRO A 409 -18.74 -13.82 13.48
N LEU A 410 -17.96 -14.68 14.17
CA LEU A 410 -16.96 -14.25 15.16
C LEU A 410 -15.61 -14.93 14.91
N GLN A 411 -14.60 -14.12 14.63
CA GLN A 411 -13.22 -14.53 14.42
C GLN A 411 -12.28 -13.80 15.40
N LEU A 412 -11.37 -14.55 15.99
CA LEU A 412 -10.29 -14.05 16.83
C LEU A 412 -8.95 -14.19 16.11
N VAL A 413 -8.08 -13.22 16.27
CA VAL A 413 -6.72 -13.22 15.71
C VAL A 413 -5.74 -12.90 16.82
N ALA A 414 -4.68 -13.71 16.93
CA ALA A 414 -3.55 -13.44 17.82
C ALA A 414 -2.26 -13.47 17.01
N ILE A 415 -1.37 -12.50 17.24
CA ILE A 415 -0.03 -12.47 16.62
C ILE A 415 0.99 -12.23 17.72
N GLN A 416 1.92 -13.17 17.85
CA GLN A 416 3.10 -13.02 18.68
C GLN A 416 4.30 -12.77 17.77
N ARG A 417 5.18 -11.83 18.17
CA ARG A 417 6.41 -11.51 17.43
C ARG A 417 7.57 -11.24 18.36
N PHE A 418 8.75 -11.66 17.91
CA PHE A 418 10.03 -11.37 18.57
C PHE A 418 11.09 -11.10 17.51
N TYR A 419 11.64 -9.90 17.52
CA TYR A 419 12.71 -9.47 16.61
C TYR A 419 13.89 -8.99 17.44
N ALA A 420 15.00 -9.72 17.39
CA ALA A 420 16.21 -9.32 18.10
C ALA A 420 16.71 -7.95 17.62
N TYR A 421 17.21 -7.13 18.55
CA TYR A 421 17.73 -5.79 18.20
C TYR A 421 18.99 -5.84 17.32
N LYS A 422 19.65 -6.99 17.23
CA LYS A 422 20.79 -7.25 16.33
C LYS A 422 20.39 -7.82 14.97
N TYR A 423 19.13 -8.25 14.79
CA TYR A 423 18.68 -8.79 13.50
C TYR A 423 18.75 -7.74 12.39
N ASN A 424 19.36 -8.11 11.27
CA ASN A 424 19.55 -7.23 10.12
C ASN A 424 19.09 -7.92 8.84
N GLY A 425 17.86 -7.61 8.41
CA GLY A 425 17.30 -8.01 7.12
C GLY A 425 17.04 -6.77 6.27
N LEU A 426 17.83 -6.54 5.22
CA LEU A 426 17.67 -5.36 4.36
C LEU A 426 16.32 -5.33 3.63
N PHE A 427 15.74 -6.51 3.39
CA PHE A 427 14.43 -6.69 2.75
C PHE A 427 13.38 -7.24 3.71
N ALA A 428 13.70 -7.38 5.00
CA ALA A 428 12.80 -7.87 6.02
C ALA A 428 11.71 -6.82 6.34
N ARG A 429 10.45 -7.13 6.04
CA ARG A 429 9.29 -6.31 6.35
C ARG A 429 8.13 -7.20 6.72
N SER A 430 7.67 -7.09 7.95
CA SER A 430 6.59 -7.90 8.49
C SER A 430 5.77 -7.09 9.48
N PHE A 431 4.79 -7.72 10.11
CA PHE A 431 3.93 -7.07 11.09
C PHE A 431 4.75 -6.58 12.30
N ALA A 432 4.80 -5.27 12.49
CA ALA A 432 5.52 -4.59 13.56
C ALA A 432 4.88 -3.24 13.88
N ASP A 433 5.07 -2.72 15.10
CA ASP A 433 4.56 -1.38 15.47
C ASP A 433 5.26 -0.27 14.67
N ALA A 434 6.55 -0.41 14.41
CA ALA A 434 7.36 0.58 13.69
C ALA A 434 7.68 0.18 12.23
N GLY A 435 7.08 -0.90 11.71
CA GLY A 435 7.24 -1.35 10.32
C GLY A 435 8.55 -2.09 10.01
N ALA A 436 9.56 -2.05 10.89
CA ALA A 436 10.83 -2.72 10.72
C ALA A 436 10.89 -4.04 11.52
N VAL A 437 11.44 -5.10 10.92
CA VAL A 437 11.70 -6.38 11.60
C VAL A 437 12.99 -6.25 12.41
N LYS A 438 12.92 -5.51 13.52
CA LYS A 438 14.08 -5.24 14.38
C LYS A 438 13.67 -4.70 15.73
N ASP A 439 14.30 -5.19 16.83
CA ASP A 439 14.14 -4.66 18.17
C ASP A 439 12.68 -4.54 18.60
N GLU A 440 11.94 -5.65 18.55
CA GLU A 440 10.52 -5.63 18.93
C GLU A 440 10.08 -7.00 19.46
N SER A 441 9.48 -6.99 20.65
CA SER A 441 8.73 -8.11 21.20
C SER A 441 7.29 -7.67 21.37
N GLY A 442 6.32 -8.36 20.76
CA GLY A 442 4.95 -7.87 20.77
C GLY A 442 3.89 -8.95 20.75
N LEU A 443 2.70 -8.56 21.21
CA LEU A 443 1.48 -9.36 21.18
C LEU A 443 0.33 -8.51 20.66
N TYR A 444 -0.28 -8.98 19.59
CA TYR A 444 -1.51 -8.42 19.03
C TYR A 444 -2.67 -9.38 19.30
N LEU A 445 -3.79 -8.84 19.73
CA LEU A 445 -5.05 -9.56 19.90
C LEU A 445 -6.15 -8.77 19.19
N GLY A 446 -6.85 -9.42 18.26
CA GLY A 446 -7.91 -8.80 17.47
C GLY A 446 -9.17 -9.63 17.42
N VAL A 447 -10.29 -8.95 17.26
CA VAL A 447 -11.62 -9.52 17.12
C VAL A 447 -12.29 -8.93 15.88
N ASN A 448 -12.88 -9.79 15.05
CA ASN A 448 -13.75 -9.40 13.95
C ASN A 448 -15.11 -10.08 14.18
N TRP A 449 -16.15 -9.28 14.38
CA TRP A 449 -17.48 -9.76 14.76
C TRP A 449 -18.57 -9.14 13.88
N ASN A 450 -19.22 -9.96 13.07
CA ASN A 450 -20.42 -9.61 12.34
C ASN A 450 -21.63 -9.85 13.26
N ILE A 451 -21.98 -8.86 14.10
CA ILE A 451 -23.01 -8.97 15.14
C ILE A 451 -24.35 -9.40 14.51
N ASN A 452 -24.70 -8.74 13.41
CA ASN A 452 -25.86 -9.10 12.59
C ASN A 452 -25.65 -8.57 11.14
N ARG A 453 -26.69 -8.63 10.29
CA ARG A 453 -26.62 -8.16 8.90
C ARG A 453 -26.36 -6.66 8.74
N ALA A 454 -26.66 -5.87 9.78
CA ALA A 454 -26.51 -4.42 9.75
C ALA A 454 -25.29 -3.92 10.52
N PHE A 455 -24.81 -4.64 11.53
CA PHE A 455 -23.74 -4.21 12.42
C PHE A 455 -22.53 -5.16 12.34
N SER A 456 -21.34 -4.59 12.17
CA SER A 456 -20.06 -5.27 12.33
C SER A 456 -19.12 -4.49 13.25
N LEU A 457 -18.31 -5.22 14.00
CA LEU A 457 -17.32 -4.72 14.93
C LEU A 457 -15.94 -5.30 14.58
N LEU A 458 -14.94 -4.43 14.49
CA LEU A 458 -13.54 -4.80 14.44
C LEU A 458 -12.83 -4.07 15.59
N ALA A 459 -12.13 -4.82 16.44
CA ALA A 459 -11.36 -4.25 17.53
C ALA A 459 -10.03 -4.96 17.69
N TYR A 460 -8.99 -4.25 18.12
CA TYR A 460 -7.73 -4.86 18.49
C TYR A 460 -6.97 -4.08 19.56
N GLY A 461 -6.08 -4.80 20.25
CA GLY A 461 -5.02 -4.27 21.07
C GLY A 461 -3.68 -4.84 20.62
N ASP A 462 -2.68 -4.02 20.47
CA ASP A 462 -1.32 -4.38 20.09
C ASP A 462 -0.32 -3.79 21.08
N PHE A 463 0.40 -4.64 21.78
CA PHE A 463 1.45 -4.28 22.70
C PHE A 463 2.81 -4.59 22.08
N ALA A 464 3.76 -3.65 22.17
CA ALA A 464 5.12 -3.82 21.73
C ALA A 464 6.11 -3.32 22.77
N TYR A 465 7.17 -4.10 22.99
CA TYR A 465 8.31 -3.78 23.83
C TYR A 465 9.57 -3.70 22.98
N PHE A 466 10.41 -2.70 23.25
CA PHE A 466 11.66 -2.43 22.57
C PHE A 466 12.82 -2.45 23.53
N ALA A 467 13.72 -3.39 23.34
CA ALA A 467 14.85 -3.60 24.26
C ALA A 467 15.96 -2.57 24.08
N TRP A 468 16.09 -1.98 22.86
CA TRP A 468 17.12 -1.00 22.49
C TRP A 468 16.48 0.37 22.18
N PRO A 469 17.20 1.50 22.42
CA PRO A 469 16.68 2.82 22.10
C PRO A 469 16.40 2.99 20.59
N LYS A 470 15.25 3.55 20.26
CA LYS A 470 14.88 3.98 18.90
C LYS A 470 15.21 5.46 18.67
N TYR A 471 15.03 5.94 17.46
CA TYR A 471 15.17 7.37 17.15
C TYR A 471 14.25 8.22 18.04
N GLY A 472 14.85 9.22 18.73
CA GLY A 472 14.15 10.05 19.70
C GLY A 472 13.93 9.39 21.06
N GLN A 473 14.77 8.38 21.40
CA GLN A 473 14.82 7.73 22.70
C GLN A 473 16.30 7.56 23.10
N SER A 474 16.65 8.09 24.26
CA SER A 474 18.01 7.98 24.84
C SER A 474 18.13 6.83 25.85
N ILE A 475 17.02 6.27 26.30
CA ILE A 475 16.94 5.21 27.31
C ILE A 475 16.36 3.93 26.68
N ALA A 476 16.92 2.78 27.08
CA ALA A 476 16.47 1.45 26.67
C ALA A 476 15.18 1.00 27.42
N GLY A 477 14.53 -0.05 26.93
CA GLY A 477 13.39 -0.66 27.62
C GLY A 477 12.09 0.12 27.45
N THR A 478 11.78 0.57 26.23
CA THR A 478 10.55 1.31 25.94
C THR A 478 9.41 0.39 25.49
N HIS A 479 8.18 0.88 25.59
CA HIS A 479 7.00 0.15 25.14
C HIS A 479 6.01 1.03 24.37
N ALA A 480 5.16 0.39 23.60
CA ALA A 480 4.05 1.01 22.88
C ALA A 480 2.78 0.19 23.06
N LEU A 481 1.65 0.87 23.09
CA LEU A 481 0.31 0.27 23.05
C LEU A 481 -0.50 0.96 21.95
N ASP A 482 -1.16 0.17 21.11
CA ASP A 482 -2.04 0.64 20.04
C ASP A 482 -3.39 -0.10 20.14
N GLY A 483 -4.43 0.60 20.47
CA GLY A 483 -5.80 0.08 20.55
C GLY A 483 -6.66 0.70 19.47
N PHE A 484 -7.51 -0.11 18.85
CA PHE A 484 -8.41 0.32 17.77
C PHE A 484 -9.79 -0.30 17.89
N LEU A 485 -10.81 0.48 17.57
CA LEU A 485 -12.20 0.07 17.48
C LEU A 485 -12.82 0.66 16.22
N LEU A 486 -13.48 -0.16 15.42
CA LEU A 486 -14.33 0.22 14.30
C LEU A 486 -15.70 -0.44 14.46
N LEU A 487 -16.73 0.38 14.60
CA LEU A 487 -18.12 -0.03 14.53
C LEU A 487 -18.70 0.45 13.18
N HIS A 488 -19.20 -0.48 12.41
CA HIS A 488 -19.84 -0.20 11.13
C HIS A 488 -21.32 -0.59 11.18
N TYR A 489 -22.17 0.32 10.70
CA TYR A 489 -23.61 0.11 10.52
C TYR A 489 -23.99 0.33 9.08
N GLN A 490 -24.78 -0.59 8.52
CA GLN A 490 -25.31 -0.45 7.17
C GLN A 490 -26.75 -0.89 7.09
N GLN A 491 -27.57 -0.04 6.53
CA GLN A 491 -28.95 -0.37 6.17
C GLN A 491 -29.35 0.32 4.87
N LYS A 492 -29.67 -0.47 3.85
CA LYS A 492 -30.06 0.03 2.51
C LYS A 492 -29.03 1.03 1.94
N GLN A 493 -29.40 2.30 1.86
CA GLN A 493 -28.59 3.40 1.29
C GLN A 493 -27.78 4.15 2.34
N LEU A 494 -27.99 3.86 3.64
CA LEU A 494 -27.31 4.51 4.75
C LEU A 494 -26.19 3.61 5.28
N GLN A 495 -25.00 4.20 5.43
CA GLN A 495 -23.86 3.58 6.07
C GLN A 495 -23.28 4.56 7.09
N CYS A 496 -22.98 4.05 8.29
CA CYS A 496 -22.34 4.81 9.33
C CYS A 496 -21.11 4.05 9.80
N ALA A 497 -20.00 4.74 10.04
CA ALA A 497 -18.81 4.18 10.62
C ALA A 497 -18.34 5.06 11.78
N ALA A 498 -18.07 4.43 12.92
CA ALA A 498 -17.45 5.08 14.07
C ALA A 498 -16.11 4.39 14.35
N GLN A 499 -15.03 5.16 14.33
CA GLN A 499 -13.67 4.69 14.55
C GLN A 499 -13.08 5.39 15.77
N TYR A 500 -12.33 4.65 16.56
CA TYR A 500 -11.56 5.20 17.66
C TYR A 500 -10.22 4.48 17.76
N ARG A 501 -9.16 5.25 17.95
CA ARG A 501 -7.80 4.73 18.13
C ARG A 501 -7.13 5.41 19.30
N ILE A 502 -6.45 4.62 20.09
CA ILE A 502 -5.58 5.08 21.16
C ILE A 502 -4.17 4.58 20.91
N ARG A 503 -3.19 5.47 20.98
CA ARG A 503 -1.76 5.14 20.91
C ARG A 503 -1.04 5.67 22.13
N HIS A 504 -0.31 4.81 22.77
CA HIS A 504 0.64 5.16 23.81
C HIS A 504 2.05 4.83 23.35
N ARG A 505 2.96 5.79 23.42
CA ARG A 505 4.38 5.62 23.09
C ARG A 505 5.22 6.43 24.04
N GLN A 506 6.51 6.10 24.13
CA GLN A 506 7.49 6.82 24.95
C GLN A 506 8.50 7.50 24.03
N ARG A 507 8.88 8.74 24.37
CA ARG A 507 9.91 9.53 23.70
C ARG A 507 10.68 10.33 24.74
N ASP A 508 11.87 10.80 24.34
CA ASP A 508 12.63 11.74 25.17
C ASP A 508 11.86 13.04 25.38
N ASP A 509 12.06 13.65 26.53
CA ASP A 509 11.76 15.05 26.77
C ASP A 509 12.68 15.97 25.96
N GLU A 510 12.47 17.29 26.01
CA GLU A 510 13.29 18.27 25.28
C GLU A 510 14.76 18.23 25.69
N THR A 511 15.04 17.89 26.93
CA THR A 511 16.40 17.82 27.49
C THR A 511 17.06 16.47 27.26
N LYS A 512 16.34 15.46 26.74
CA LYS A 512 16.75 14.07 26.56
C LYS A 512 17.23 13.40 27.85
N SER A 513 16.73 13.87 28.99
CA SER A 513 17.07 13.38 30.32
C SER A 513 16.15 12.26 30.83
N MET A 514 14.90 12.26 30.36
CA MET A 514 13.92 11.27 30.75
C MET A 514 12.98 10.91 29.60
N LEU A 515 12.38 9.72 29.69
CA LEU A 515 11.30 9.32 28.79
C LEU A 515 9.96 9.86 29.27
N ILE A 516 9.23 10.49 28.37
CA ILE A 516 7.87 10.98 28.62
C ILE A 516 6.88 10.19 27.79
N ALA A 517 5.69 10.00 28.38
CA ALA A 517 4.58 9.34 27.67
C ALA A 517 4.00 10.29 26.62
N ARG A 518 3.79 9.78 25.42
CA ARG A 518 2.98 10.42 24.37
C ARG A 518 1.72 9.59 24.18
N ASN A 519 0.60 10.18 24.57
CA ASN A 519 -0.73 9.59 24.37
C ASN A 519 -1.42 10.31 23.21
N GLU A 520 -2.01 9.56 22.30
CA GLU A 520 -2.74 10.09 21.17
C GLU A 520 -4.06 9.36 21.04
N HIS A 521 -5.14 10.11 20.99
CA HIS A 521 -6.50 9.62 20.78
C HIS A 521 -7.02 10.19 19.48
N ARG A 522 -7.45 9.34 18.57
CA ARG A 522 -8.09 9.75 17.32
C ARG A 522 -9.48 9.16 17.21
N GLY A 523 -10.41 9.96 16.76
CA GLY A 523 -11.78 9.51 16.50
C GLY A 523 -12.26 9.99 15.15
N ARG A 524 -13.10 9.18 14.52
CA ARG A 524 -13.77 9.49 13.25
C ARG A 524 -15.19 9.01 13.29
N LEU A 525 -16.10 9.89 12.93
CA LEU A 525 -17.49 9.57 12.64
C LEU A 525 -17.76 9.85 11.17
N LYS A 526 -18.32 8.88 10.46
CA LYS A 526 -18.62 9.00 9.05
C LYS A 526 -20.05 8.52 8.79
N VAL A 527 -20.80 9.30 8.02
CA VAL A 527 -22.14 8.98 7.55
C VAL A 527 -22.16 9.12 6.03
N ASP A 528 -22.39 8.02 5.34
CA ASP A 528 -22.59 7.96 3.90
C ASP A 528 -24.06 7.68 3.58
N TYR A 529 -24.67 8.53 2.78
CA TYR A 529 -26.04 8.36 2.28
C TYR A 529 -26.08 8.44 0.76
N SER A 530 -26.56 7.37 0.13
CA SER A 530 -26.48 7.19 -1.33
C SER A 530 -27.85 7.02 -1.99
N PRO A 531 -28.70 8.08 -2.06
CA PRO A 531 -30.01 8.03 -2.71
C PRO A 531 -29.85 8.14 -4.24
N GLY A 532 -30.07 7.03 -4.95
CA GLY A 532 -30.02 7.00 -6.42
C GLY A 532 -28.64 7.34 -6.98
N SER A 533 -28.54 8.46 -7.72
CA SER A 533 -27.30 8.94 -8.34
C SER A 533 -26.52 9.95 -7.47
N TRP A 534 -27.00 10.24 -6.27
CA TRP A 534 -26.32 11.12 -5.33
C TRP A 534 -25.56 10.30 -4.29
N HIS A 535 -24.40 10.80 -3.88
CA HIS A 535 -23.62 10.27 -2.78
C HIS A 535 -23.22 11.42 -1.87
N LEU A 536 -23.74 11.39 -0.67
CA LEU A 536 -23.50 12.40 0.37
C LEU A 536 -22.66 11.76 1.46
N ARG A 537 -21.55 12.40 1.84
CA ARG A 537 -20.71 11.98 2.94
C ARG A 537 -20.49 13.13 3.90
N THR A 538 -20.84 12.90 5.15
CA THR A 538 -20.50 13.77 6.28
C THR A 538 -19.46 13.06 7.13
N GLN A 539 -18.37 13.73 7.45
CA GLN A 539 -17.27 13.17 8.24
C GLN A 539 -16.84 14.17 9.31
N ALA A 540 -16.62 13.68 10.52
CA ALA A 540 -16.05 14.40 11.64
C ALA A 540 -14.83 13.62 12.14
N ASP A 541 -13.67 14.26 12.13
CA ASP A 541 -12.41 13.73 12.66
C ASP A 541 -11.99 14.55 13.88
N PHE A 542 -11.44 13.90 14.90
CA PHE A 542 -10.82 14.57 16.03
C PHE A 542 -9.53 13.86 16.44
N THR A 543 -8.59 14.65 16.92
CA THR A 543 -7.32 14.18 17.49
C THR A 543 -7.06 14.89 18.80
N TYR A 544 -6.79 14.13 19.86
CA TYR A 544 -6.32 14.64 21.12
C TYR A 544 -4.95 14.02 21.42
N ALA A 545 -3.95 14.86 21.55
CA ALA A 545 -2.57 14.44 21.81
C ALA A 545 -2.11 15.03 23.16
N MET A 546 -1.46 14.23 23.97
CA MET A 546 -0.88 14.62 25.25
C MET A 546 0.56 14.10 25.30
N GLN A 547 1.50 15.02 25.43
CA GLN A 547 2.92 14.72 25.66
C GLN A 547 3.36 15.56 26.88
N GLN A 548 4.04 16.68 26.73
CA GLN A 548 4.26 17.67 27.79
C GLN A 548 3.07 18.63 27.89
N THR A 549 2.52 18.97 26.74
CA THR A 549 1.31 19.80 26.60
C THR A 549 0.16 18.98 26.04
N ARG A 550 -1.05 19.43 26.31
CA ARG A 550 -2.27 18.89 25.73
C ARG A 550 -2.59 19.64 24.45
N SER A 551 -2.95 18.92 23.42
CA SER A 551 -3.28 19.50 22.13
C SER A 551 -4.52 18.82 21.54
N PHE A 552 -5.45 19.62 21.04
CA PHE A 552 -6.69 19.14 20.42
C PHE A 552 -6.83 19.69 19.00
N GLY A 553 -7.34 18.84 18.12
CA GLY A 553 -7.64 19.20 16.75
C GLY A 553 -8.89 18.49 16.24
N TYR A 554 -9.62 19.13 15.34
CA TYR A 554 -10.77 18.54 14.68
C TYR A 554 -10.92 19.00 13.23
N MET A 555 -11.64 18.21 12.46
CA MET A 555 -12.04 18.53 11.10
C MET A 555 -13.47 18.08 10.86
N LEU A 556 -14.27 18.95 10.25
CA LEU A 556 -15.60 18.63 9.74
C LEU A 556 -15.58 18.73 8.24
N ALA A 557 -15.97 17.68 7.54
CA ALA A 557 -15.95 17.63 6.09
C ALA A 557 -17.29 17.14 5.53
N GLN A 558 -17.75 17.80 4.48
CA GLN A 558 -18.90 17.41 3.69
C GLN A 558 -18.46 17.15 2.25
N SER A 559 -18.76 15.96 1.74
CA SER A 559 -18.55 15.62 0.33
C SER A 559 -19.87 15.33 -0.34
N ILE A 560 -20.01 15.79 -1.55
CA ILE A 560 -21.19 15.58 -2.40
C ILE A 560 -20.70 15.08 -3.75
N GLN A 561 -21.25 13.96 -4.21
CA GLN A 561 -21.01 13.45 -5.56
C GLN A 561 -22.33 13.20 -6.26
N ARG A 562 -22.33 13.48 -7.55
CA ARG A 562 -23.45 13.14 -8.44
C ARG A 562 -22.94 12.37 -9.66
N ASP A 563 -23.57 11.24 -9.91
CA ASP A 563 -23.34 10.44 -11.09
C ASP A 563 -24.41 10.79 -12.15
N TYR A 564 -23.96 11.33 -13.28
CA TYR A 564 -24.85 11.69 -14.39
C TYR A 564 -24.33 11.10 -15.70
N LYS A 565 -24.94 9.99 -16.14
CA LYS A 565 -24.56 9.27 -17.38
C LYS A 565 -23.04 8.97 -17.43
N SER A 566 -22.34 9.66 -18.33
CA SER A 566 -20.88 9.53 -18.54
C SER A 566 -20.04 10.48 -17.68
N ILE A 567 -20.68 11.36 -16.91
CA ILE A 567 -20.00 12.39 -16.10
C ILE A 567 -20.23 12.11 -14.63
N ILE A 568 -19.16 12.14 -13.85
CA ILE A 568 -19.19 12.10 -12.38
C ILE A 568 -18.60 13.41 -11.88
N ILE A 569 -19.34 14.12 -11.05
CA ILE A 569 -18.90 15.37 -10.44
C ILE A 569 -18.90 15.18 -8.93
N SER A 570 -17.83 15.59 -8.27
CA SER A 570 -17.73 15.59 -6.81
C SER A 570 -17.12 16.88 -6.30
N GLY A 571 -17.61 17.32 -5.14
CA GLY A 571 -17.09 18.45 -4.40
C GLY A 571 -16.94 18.07 -2.94
N THR A 572 -15.87 18.55 -2.29
CA THR A 572 -15.63 18.38 -0.87
C THR A 572 -15.31 19.74 -0.27
N LEU A 573 -15.90 20.02 0.90
CA LEU A 573 -15.60 21.17 1.73
C LEU A 573 -15.28 20.65 3.14
N GLY A 574 -14.13 21.04 3.70
CA GLY A 574 -13.70 20.68 5.02
C GLY A 574 -13.20 21.91 5.79
N TYR A 575 -13.61 22.04 7.04
CA TYR A 575 -13.10 23.03 7.97
C TYR A 575 -12.26 22.30 9.03
N PHE A 576 -11.04 22.77 9.29
CA PHE A 576 -10.16 22.19 10.28
C PHE A 576 -9.61 23.26 11.24
N HIS A 577 -9.47 22.83 12.51
CA HIS A 577 -8.81 23.61 13.53
C HIS A 577 -7.99 22.68 14.42
N THR A 578 -6.69 22.96 14.54
CA THR A 578 -5.79 22.20 15.42
C THR A 578 -4.88 23.17 16.16
N GLN A 579 -4.60 22.89 17.43
CA GLN A 579 -3.77 23.75 18.26
C GLN A 579 -2.30 23.72 17.85
N ASP A 580 -1.80 22.53 17.49
CA ASP A 580 -0.42 22.34 17.01
C ASP A 580 -0.31 21.17 16.03
N TYR A 581 0.92 20.81 15.65
CA TYR A 581 1.19 19.68 14.74
C TYR A 581 0.88 18.32 15.37
N ASN A 582 0.91 18.19 16.72
CA ASN A 582 0.63 16.90 17.37
C ASN A 582 -0.85 16.53 17.28
N SER A 583 -1.73 17.51 17.20
CA SER A 583 -3.17 17.33 17.03
C SER A 583 -3.64 17.40 15.57
N ARG A 584 -2.72 17.27 14.60
CA ARG A 584 -3.07 17.25 13.16
C ARG A 584 -4.09 16.18 12.85
N VAL A 585 -4.95 16.47 11.89
CA VAL A 585 -5.99 15.57 11.41
C VAL A 585 -5.62 15.07 10.02
N CYS A 586 -5.72 13.75 9.83
CA CYS A 586 -5.49 13.10 8.55
C CYS A 586 -6.83 12.59 8.01
N THR A 587 -7.19 12.92 6.79
CA THR A 587 -8.42 12.42 6.18
C THR A 587 -8.15 11.90 4.77
N TYR A 588 -8.92 10.87 4.38
CA TYR A 588 -8.88 10.39 3.01
C TYR A 588 -9.60 11.39 2.09
N GLU A 589 -8.93 11.80 1.02
CA GLU A 589 -9.51 12.60 -0.06
C GLU A 589 -9.43 11.83 -1.37
N ARG A 590 -10.59 11.68 -2.03
CA ARG A 590 -10.66 11.00 -3.32
C ARG A 590 -9.73 11.65 -4.35
N GLY A 591 -8.85 10.84 -4.95
CA GLY A 591 -7.82 11.26 -5.89
C GLY A 591 -8.10 10.86 -7.35
N MET A 592 -7.08 11.05 -8.17
CA MET A 592 -6.99 10.52 -9.53
C MET A 592 -6.74 9.00 -9.50
N LEU A 593 -6.92 8.31 -10.62
CA LEU A 593 -6.53 6.90 -10.73
C LEU A 593 -5.03 6.75 -10.45
N TYR A 594 -4.65 5.82 -9.60
CA TYR A 594 -3.30 5.61 -9.06
C TYR A 594 -2.78 6.75 -8.16
N ASP A 595 -3.69 7.54 -7.56
CA ASP A 595 -3.34 8.59 -6.61
C ASP A 595 -4.23 8.44 -5.37
N PHE A 596 -3.68 7.77 -4.35
CA PHE A 596 -4.36 7.52 -3.09
C PHE A 596 -3.63 8.29 -1.99
N SER A 597 -4.31 9.27 -1.41
CA SER A 597 -3.68 10.17 -0.46
C SER A 597 -4.49 10.42 0.80
N PHE A 598 -3.77 10.64 1.90
CA PHE A 598 -4.29 11.11 3.17
C PHE A 598 -3.64 12.44 3.52
N PRO A 599 -4.14 13.55 3.00
CA PRO A 599 -3.58 14.86 3.35
C PRO A 599 -3.70 15.11 4.85
N ASN A 600 -2.63 15.72 5.39
CA ASN A 600 -2.52 16.12 6.78
C ASN A 600 -2.89 17.59 6.92
N PHE A 601 -3.80 17.91 7.87
CA PHE A 601 -4.23 19.25 8.15
C PHE A 601 -3.83 19.65 9.57
N PHE A 602 -3.15 20.80 9.71
CA PHE A 602 -2.77 21.35 11.00
C PHE A 602 -2.80 22.86 10.98
N GLY A 603 -3.18 23.50 12.09
CA GLY A 603 -3.47 24.91 12.21
C GLY A 603 -4.96 25.18 12.02
N HIS A 604 -5.31 26.33 11.42
CA HIS A 604 -6.69 26.78 11.26
C HIS A 604 -6.92 27.14 9.79
N GLY A 605 -7.94 26.52 9.17
CA GLY A 605 -8.21 26.76 7.75
C GLY A 605 -9.34 25.94 7.19
N ILE A 606 -9.47 26.02 5.86
CA ILE A 606 -10.43 25.28 5.06
C ILE A 606 -9.73 24.50 3.97
N ARG A 607 -10.32 23.35 3.65
CA ARG A 607 -9.98 22.54 2.48
C ARG A 607 -11.20 22.47 1.58
N TYR A 608 -11.04 22.82 0.31
CA TYR A 608 -12.08 22.59 -0.68
C TYR A 608 -11.50 21.98 -1.94
N SER A 609 -12.24 21.05 -2.52
CA SER A 609 -11.86 20.40 -3.76
C SER A 609 -13.06 20.18 -4.66
N PHE A 610 -12.77 20.19 -5.94
CA PHE A 610 -13.72 19.87 -7.00
C PHE A 610 -13.08 18.86 -7.93
N MET A 611 -13.79 17.81 -8.30
CA MET A 611 -13.32 16.81 -9.26
C MET A 611 -14.45 16.50 -10.26
N ALA A 612 -14.09 16.46 -11.53
CA ALA A 612 -14.95 16.00 -12.60
C ALA A 612 -14.25 14.87 -13.37
N ARG A 613 -14.99 13.80 -13.64
CA ARG A 613 -14.58 12.70 -14.49
C ARG A 613 -15.60 12.57 -15.63
N THR A 614 -15.11 12.48 -16.85
CA THR A 614 -15.98 12.27 -18.02
C THR A 614 -15.44 11.16 -18.91
N MET A 615 -16.32 10.25 -19.32
CA MET A 615 -16.05 9.31 -20.39
C MET A 615 -16.53 9.91 -21.71
N LEU A 616 -15.58 10.37 -22.52
CA LEU A 616 -15.89 10.95 -23.84
C LEU A 616 -16.37 9.87 -24.83
N ASN A 617 -15.76 8.70 -24.76
CA ASN A 617 -16.16 7.50 -25.50
C ASN A 617 -15.66 6.23 -24.77
N SER A 618 -15.82 5.05 -25.37
CA SER A 618 -15.35 3.77 -24.82
C SER A 618 -13.84 3.71 -24.59
N HIS A 619 -13.08 4.56 -25.30
CA HIS A 619 -11.61 4.54 -25.31
C HIS A 619 -10.97 5.66 -24.49
N LEU A 620 -11.65 6.78 -24.27
CA LEU A 620 -11.07 7.97 -23.64
C LEU A 620 -11.86 8.44 -22.42
N THR A 621 -11.21 8.46 -21.28
CA THR A 621 -11.71 9.06 -20.03
C THR A 621 -10.79 10.20 -19.60
N LEU A 622 -11.37 11.35 -19.28
CA LEU A 622 -10.67 12.52 -18.76
C LEU A 622 -11.10 12.79 -17.32
N LEU A 623 -10.12 13.15 -16.49
CA LEU A 623 -10.35 13.58 -15.11
C LEU A 623 -9.65 14.93 -14.89
N ILE A 624 -10.33 15.80 -14.16
CA ILE A 624 -9.79 17.06 -13.66
C ILE A 624 -10.13 17.18 -12.17
N LYS A 625 -9.13 17.57 -11.37
CA LYS A 625 -9.32 17.90 -9.95
C LYS A 625 -8.63 19.21 -9.65
N ALA A 626 -9.34 20.11 -8.96
CA ALA A 626 -8.76 21.31 -8.37
C ALA A 626 -8.97 21.23 -6.86
N ALA A 627 -7.91 21.43 -6.09
CA ALA A 627 -7.96 21.27 -4.65
C ALA A 627 -7.13 22.35 -3.96
N THR A 628 -7.75 23.05 -3.01
CA THR A 628 -7.13 24.17 -2.28
C THR A 628 -7.19 23.92 -0.78
N THR A 629 -6.06 24.14 -0.11
CA THR A 629 -6.01 24.32 1.35
C THR A 629 -5.69 25.78 1.62
N ASP A 630 -6.53 26.48 2.36
CA ASP A 630 -6.33 27.88 2.75
C ASP A 630 -6.28 28.00 4.27
N TYR A 631 -5.18 28.58 4.77
CA TYR A 631 -4.90 28.72 6.19
C TYR A 631 -5.21 30.14 6.66
N PHE A 632 -5.95 30.27 7.75
CA PHE A 632 -6.33 31.55 8.33
C PHE A 632 -5.31 32.11 9.33
N ASN A 633 -4.40 31.27 9.82
CA ASN A 633 -3.46 31.57 10.90
C ASN A 633 -1.99 31.70 10.45
N ARG A 634 -1.72 31.65 9.13
CA ARG A 634 -0.35 31.74 8.61
C ARG A 634 -0.28 32.30 7.19
N ASN A 635 0.83 32.93 6.87
CA ASN A 635 1.12 33.47 5.54
C ASN A 635 2.19 32.67 4.81
N THR A 636 2.62 31.53 5.37
CA THR A 636 3.63 30.67 4.76
C THR A 636 3.29 29.20 5.03
N ILE A 637 3.53 28.33 4.04
CA ILE A 637 3.29 26.88 4.12
C ILE A 637 4.61 26.16 3.84
N GLY A 638 4.89 25.07 4.58
CA GLY A 638 6.10 24.26 4.40
C GLY A 638 7.37 24.89 4.94
N SER A 639 8.52 24.22 4.73
CA SER A 639 9.83 24.65 5.21
C SER A 639 10.92 24.40 4.15
N GLY A 640 12.13 24.93 4.37
CA GLY A 640 13.28 24.76 3.46
C GLY A 640 12.95 25.21 2.03
N TRP A 641 13.35 24.40 1.05
CA TRP A 641 13.12 24.67 -0.37
C TRP A 641 11.65 24.44 -0.80
N GLN A 642 10.86 23.73 0.01
CA GLN A 642 9.43 23.52 -0.24
C GLN A 642 8.55 24.69 0.26
N LYS A 643 9.11 25.71 0.93
CA LYS A 643 8.37 26.83 1.50
C LYS A 643 7.62 27.61 0.42
N ILE A 644 6.33 27.87 0.70
CA ILE A 644 5.41 28.67 -0.11
C ILE A 644 5.12 29.96 0.67
N ALA A 645 5.23 31.12 0.04
CA ALA A 645 5.02 32.44 0.67
C ALA A 645 3.56 32.92 0.50
N HIS A 646 2.61 32.05 0.78
CA HIS A 646 1.16 32.32 0.73
C HIS A 646 0.46 31.52 1.82
N SER A 647 -0.76 31.94 2.20
CA SER A 647 -1.66 31.19 3.11
C SER A 647 -2.38 30.03 2.41
N ALA A 648 -2.51 30.11 1.09
CA ALA A 648 -3.24 29.13 0.29
C ALA A 648 -2.32 28.31 -0.62
N GLN A 649 -2.62 27.04 -0.75
CA GLN A 649 -1.98 26.09 -1.66
C GLN A 649 -3.06 25.45 -2.55
N THR A 650 -2.99 25.72 -3.86
CA THR A 650 -3.92 25.17 -4.85
C THR A 650 -3.18 24.33 -5.87
N ASP A 651 -3.60 23.08 -6.04
CA ASP A 651 -3.09 22.14 -7.02
C ASP A 651 -4.20 21.79 -8.03
N ILE A 652 -3.86 21.86 -9.31
CA ILE A 652 -4.72 21.42 -10.42
C ILE A 652 -4.15 20.13 -10.96
N GLN A 653 -4.93 19.06 -10.92
CA GLN A 653 -4.55 17.75 -11.43
C GLN A 653 -5.35 17.44 -12.70
N LEU A 654 -4.68 16.96 -13.73
CA LEU A 654 -5.27 16.52 -14.99
C LEU A 654 -4.85 15.08 -15.25
N GLN A 655 -5.79 14.24 -15.70
CA GLN A 655 -5.50 12.86 -16.07
C GLN A 655 -6.27 12.44 -17.31
N ALA A 656 -5.59 11.72 -18.19
CA ALA A 656 -6.20 11.08 -19.35
C ALA A 656 -5.95 9.57 -19.30
N ILE A 657 -7.00 8.79 -19.55
CA ILE A 657 -6.99 7.33 -19.62
C ILE A 657 -7.44 6.92 -21.01
N VAL A 658 -6.57 6.25 -21.77
CA VAL A 658 -6.84 5.71 -23.08
C VAL A 658 -6.85 4.19 -23.01
N LYS A 659 -7.93 3.55 -23.47
CA LYS A 659 -8.09 2.09 -23.55
C LYS A 659 -8.26 1.70 -25.04
N LEU A 660 -7.42 0.78 -25.54
CA LEU A 660 -7.40 0.32 -26.93
C LEU A 660 -7.57 -1.19 -27.00
#